data_03bc6706016b345d38904b3ccdfb7b00
#
_entry.id   03bc6706016b345d38904b3ccdfb7b00
#
_cell.length_a   1.000
_cell.length_b   1.000
_cell.length_c   1.000
_cell.angle_alpha   90.00
_cell.angle_beta   90.00
_cell.angle_gamma   90.00
#
_symmetry.space_group_name_H-M   'P 1'
#
loop_
_entity.id
_entity.type
_entity.pdbx_description
1 polymer ?
#
loop_
_entity_poly.entity_id
_entity_poly.type
_entity_poly.pdbx_seq_one_letter_code
_entity_poly.pdbx_strand_id
1 'polypeptide(L)'
;MTELLQPKPVGATGGTATRPGQRPAPADAPRLTDDRLREVVERARDHLLGLQEPAGWWKGDLETNVTMDAEDLLLRQFLGIRTEEQTAATGRWIRSQQLADGAWPTFYGGPGDLSTTIEAYIGLRLAGDTPDAPHMAAAAAFVRAAGGIERSRVFTRFWLALFGLWPWHDLPAVPPELVLLPKWMPANVYDFACWARQTIVPLAVIRALRPVRDLGVDIDELRSGLKPLPAPRLRSRRGLLHRGDRLAAAYERFPLEPVRMNALRRCAEWIVARQEADGGWGGIQPPWVYSLMALHLLGYPMDHPVMKTGLDGLDGFTLHRDGPDGPVRLLEACQSPVWDTALAVVALSETGLPADDPAMTRAGQWLLGEEIRVKGDWAVRRPATPAGGWAFEFANDIYPDTDDTAEVMMALRRTAVPAQPAVLRATRWMLGMQSRDGGWAAFDADNTSEFLADLPFCDFGAVIDPPSADVTAHVVEALAHEGFSRTPAVRRGVGWLLAHQEPDGSWFGRWGANHVYGTGAVVPALAAAGVSASHPALQRAAQWLLTHQNSDGGWGEDLRSYREPEWIGRGASTASQTAWALLALHAVGLGDGPAANRGLAWLAATQQADGGWDEPYFTGTGFPRDFYINYGLYRLVFPVTALGRILTARTGAAAAAETAP
;
A
#
# COMPACT_ATOMS: atom_id res chain seq x y z
N MET A 1 -6.72 24.72 5.37
CA MET A 1 -5.50 24.79 4.53
C MET A 1 -5.39 23.57 3.61
N THR A 2 -6.54 23.00 3.24
CA THR A 2 -6.70 21.76 2.46
C THR A 2 -6.95 22.01 0.96
N GLU A 3 -6.81 23.25 0.50
CA GLU A 3 -7.22 23.66 -0.86
C GLU A 3 -6.17 23.44 -1.97
N LEU A 4 -4.93 23.05 -1.65
CA LEU A 4 -3.82 23.05 -2.61
C LEU A 4 -3.49 21.71 -3.25
N LEU A 5 -4.16 20.62 -2.87
CA LEU A 5 -3.91 19.27 -3.43
C LEU A 5 -5.12 18.67 -4.18
N GLN A 6 -6.08 19.49 -4.60
CA GLN A 6 -7.24 18.97 -5.33
C GLN A 6 -6.91 18.71 -6.82
N PRO A 7 -7.08 17.48 -7.32
CA PRO A 7 -7.12 17.27 -8.77
C PRO A 7 -8.36 17.98 -9.32
N LYS A 8 -8.18 18.83 -10.34
CA LYS A 8 -9.32 19.40 -11.08
C LYS A 8 -10.17 18.26 -11.63
N PRO A 9 -11.51 18.34 -11.59
CA PRO A 9 -12.35 17.32 -12.21
C PRO A 9 -12.06 17.31 -13.72
N VAL A 10 -11.33 16.30 -14.15
CA VAL A 10 -11.19 16.00 -15.57
C VAL A 10 -12.50 15.35 -15.99
N GLY A 11 -13.27 16.03 -16.82
CA GLY A 11 -14.48 15.47 -17.42
C GLY A 11 -14.16 14.10 -18.01
N ALA A 12 -14.94 13.09 -17.63
CA ALA A 12 -14.82 11.72 -18.10
C ALA A 12 -15.04 11.66 -19.63
N THR A 13 -13.97 11.89 -20.38
CA THR A 13 -13.90 11.44 -21.77
C THR A 13 -13.39 10.02 -21.75
N GLY A 14 -14.30 9.05 -21.88
CA GLY A 14 -13.99 7.64 -22.05
C GLY A 14 -13.09 7.42 -23.26
N GLY A 15 -11.78 7.48 -23.05
CA GLY A 15 -10.78 7.05 -23.98
C GLY A 15 -10.44 5.59 -23.69
N THR A 16 -10.93 4.67 -24.52
CA THR A 16 -10.34 3.34 -24.66
C THR A 16 -8.85 3.53 -24.92
N ALA A 17 -7.99 3.12 -23.96
CA ALA A 17 -6.54 3.17 -24.10
C ALA A 17 -6.14 2.33 -25.32
N THR A 18 -5.93 2.98 -26.46
CA THR A 18 -5.35 2.37 -27.66
C THR A 18 -3.93 1.97 -27.36
N ARG A 19 -3.54 0.74 -27.71
CA ARG A 19 -2.16 0.22 -27.64
C ARG A 19 -1.20 1.25 -28.24
N PRO A 20 -0.28 1.85 -27.46
CA PRO A 20 0.72 2.74 -28.02
C PRO A 20 1.71 1.93 -28.85
N GLY A 21 1.71 2.12 -30.15
CA GLY A 21 2.82 1.71 -31.00
C GLY A 21 4.03 2.57 -30.67
N GLN A 22 5.00 2.02 -29.95
CA GLN A 22 6.22 2.73 -29.57
C GLN A 22 7.07 3.02 -30.81
N ARG A 23 7.23 4.32 -31.12
CA ARG A 23 8.40 4.81 -31.86
C ARG A 23 9.48 5.18 -30.83
N PRO A 24 10.75 4.80 -31.03
CA PRO A 24 11.83 5.29 -30.16
C PRO A 24 11.86 6.82 -30.19
N ALA A 25 12.02 7.44 -29.03
CA ALA A 25 12.12 8.89 -28.91
C ALA A 25 13.31 9.44 -29.71
N PRO A 26 13.20 10.65 -30.30
CA PRO A 26 14.31 11.25 -31.03
C PRO A 26 15.55 11.42 -30.13
N ALA A 27 16.73 11.11 -30.66
CA ALA A 27 18.00 11.09 -29.91
C ALA A 27 18.46 12.45 -29.37
N ASP A 28 17.87 13.55 -29.82
CA ASP A 28 18.36 14.92 -29.61
C ASP A 28 17.39 15.84 -28.87
N ALA A 29 16.96 15.47 -27.65
CA ALA A 29 16.38 16.49 -26.76
C ALA A 29 17.51 17.38 -26.20
N PRO A 30 17.39 18.73 -26.25
CA PRO A 30 18.40 19.61 -25.69
C PRO A 30 18.52 19.34 -24.18
N ARG A 31 19.78 19.26 -23.71
CA ARG A 31 20.05 19.13 -22.26
C ARG A 31 19.37 20.27 -21.51
N LEU A 32 18.61 19.96 -20.48
CA LEU A 32 18.05 20.94 -19.58
C LEU A 32 19.21 21.69 -18.89
N THR A 33 19.22 23.02 -18.98
CA THR A 33 20.26 23.85 -18.36
C THR A 33 20.23 23.72 -16.85
N ASP A 34 21.36 23.84 -16.19
CA ASP A 34 21.46 23.71 -14.74
C ASP A 34 20.69 24.84 -14.03
N ASP A 35 20.59 26.04 -14.63
CA ASP A 35 19.77 27.14 -14.10
C ASP A 35 18.27 26.80 -14.15
N ARG A 36 17.80 26.23 -15.27
CA ARG A 36 16.39 25.80 -15.38
C ARG A 36 16.09 24.64 -14.43
N LEU A 37 17.02 23.71 -14.28
CA LEU A 37 16.88 22.60 -13.33
C LEU A 37 16.80 23.12 -11.89
N ARG A 38 17.64 24.09 -11.52
CA ARG A 38 17.64 24.75 -10.21
C ARG A 38 16.30 25.43 -9.94
N GLU A 39 15.77 26.18 -10.90
CA GLU A 39 14.46 26.83 -10.78
C GLU A 39 13.31 25.83 -10.51
N VAL A 40 13.33 24.67 -11.18
CA VAL A 40 12.34 23.60 -10.95
C VAL A 40 12.48 23.01 -9.56
N VAL A 41 13.72 22.73 -9.11
CA VAL A 41 14.02 22.20 -7.78
C VAL A 41 13.59 23.18 -6.67
N GLU A 42 13.91 24.47 -6.81
CA GLU A 42 13.58 25.48 -5.80
C GLU A 42 12.06 25.62 -5.63
N ARG A 43 11.29 25.67 -6.72
CA ARG A 43 9.82 25.73 -6.63
C ARG A 43 9.23 24.49 -5.97
N ALA A 44 9.72 23.30 -6.33
CA ALA A 44 9.24 22.06 -5.75
C ALA A 44 9.62 21.92 -4.26
N ARG A 45 10.84 22.34 -3.89
CA ARG A 45 11.28 22.43 -2.50
C ARG A 45 10.40 23.34 -1.68
N ASP A 46 10.12 24.54 -2.19
CA ASP A 46 9.33 25.54 -1.47
C ASP A 46 7.86 25.06 -1.32
N HIS A 47 7.33 24.36 -2.32
CA HIS A 47 6.03 23.70 -2.22
C HIS A 47 6.04 22.61 -1.14
N LEU A 48 7.04 21.71 -1.15
CA LEU A 48 7.17 20.64 -0.15
C LEU A 48 7.32 21.20 1.28
N LEU A 49 8.11 22.25 1.47
CA LEU A 49 8.24 22.93 2.76
C LEU A 49 6.91 23.54 3.23
N GLY A 50 6.11 24.07 2.30
CA GLY A 50 4.79 24.62 2.60
C GLY A 50 3.76 23.60 3.07
N LEU A 51 4.00 22.30 2.83
CA LEU A 51 3.13 21.18 3.25
C LEU A 51 3.50 20.60 4.62
N GLN A 52 4.59 21.08 5.25
CA GLN A 52 4.97 20.57 6.57
C GLN A 52 3.95 20.99 7.63
N GLU A 53 3.45 20.02 8.37
CA GLU A 53 2.59 20.28 9.51
C GLU A 53 3.37 20.95 10.66
N PRO A 54 2.73 21.77 11.49
CA PRO A 54 3.42 22.47 12.60
C PRO A 54 4.15 21.52 13.55
N ALA A 55 3.68 20.29 13.71
CA ALA A 55 4.31 19.25 14.53
C ALA A 55 5.59 18.69 13.90
N GLY A 56 5.87 18.96 12.63
CA GLY A 56 7.10 18.59 11.93
C GLY A 56 6.97 17.46 10.92
N TRP A 57 5.84 16.82 10.79
CA TRP A 57 5.61 15.73 9.85
C TRP A 57 4.97 16.20 8.52
N TRP A 58 4.99 15.31 7.53
CA TRP A 58 4.23 15.40 6.28
C TRP A 58 3.33 14.18 6.15
N LYS A 59 2.16 14.36 5.54
CA LYS A 59 1.26 13.29 5.17
C LYS A 59 0.52 13.65 3.89
N GLY A 60 0.62 12.80 2.88
CA GLY A 60 -0.24 12.82 1.70
C GLY A 60 -1.55 12.05 1.94
N ASP A 61 -2.57 12.38 1.12
CA ASP A 61 -3.78 11.53 1.07
C ASP A 61 -3.46 10.17 0.45
N LEU A 62 -4.01 9.11 1.01
CA LEU A 62 -3.89 7.74 0.48
C LEU A 62 -5.23 7.30 -0.11
N GLU A 63 -5.52 7.76 -1.33
CA GLU A 63 -6.75 7.42 -2.04
C GLU A 63 -6.71 5.97 -2.55
N THR A 64 -7.83 5.27 -2.39
CA THR A 64 -8.01 3.90 -2.83
C THR A 64 -9.28 3.76 -3.64
N ASN A 65 -9.71 2.54 -3.92
CA ASN A 65 -10.99 2.30 -4.57
C ASN A 65 -12.17 2.39 -3.58
N VAL A 66 -13.37 2.51 -4.10
CA VAL A 66 -14.60 2.78 -3.34
C VAL A 66 -15.07 1.66 -2.39
N THR A 67 -14.37 0.52 -2.33
CA THR A 67 -14.75 -0.54 -1.37
C THR A 67 -14.58 -0.07 0.07
N MET A 68 -13.55 0.74 0.36
CA MET A 68 -13.34 1.29 1.70
C MET A 68 -14.53 2.15 2.15
N ASP A 69 -15.05 2.94 1.22
CA ASP A 69 -16.19 3.83 1.44
C ASP A 69 -17.50 3.05 1.64
N ALA A 70 -17.73 2.04 0.79
CA ALA A 70 -18.91 1.18 0.90
C ALA A 70 -18.89 0.35 2.18
N GLU A 71 -17.74 -0.23 2.54
CA GLU A 71 -17.57 -1.02 3.76
C GLU A 71 -17.72 -0.18 5.03
N ASP A 72 -17.30 1.09 5.04
CA ASP A 72 -17.56 2.01 6.16
C ASP A 72 -19.06 2.27 6.34
N LEU A 73 -19.81 2.48 5.25
CA LEU A 73 -21.26 2.62 5.32
C LEU A 73 -21.92 1.33 5.84
N LEU A 74 -21.44 0.16 5.40
CA LEU A 74 -21.93 -1.14 5.86
C LEU A 74 -21.62 -1.38 7.33
N LEU A 75 -20.42 -1.03 7.82
CA LEU A 75 -20.08 -1.07 9.24
C LEU A 75 -21.04 -0.21 10.06
N ARG A 76 -21.24 1.04 9.65
CA ARG A 76 -22.12 1.98 10.36
C ARG A 76 -23.56 1.52 10.34
N GLN A 77 -24.03 0.93 9.25
CA GLN A 77 -25.35 0.29 9.15
C GLN A 77 -25.44 -0.91 10.11
N PHE A 78 -24.42 -1.76 10.15
CA PHE A 78 -24.36 -2.93 11.04
C PHE A 78 -24.42 -2.55 12.53
N LEU A 79 -23.73 -1.48 12.91
CA LEU A 79 -23.68 -0.95 14.28
C LEU A 79 -24.88 -0.04 14.62
N GLY A 80 -25.70 0.34 13.65
CA GLY A 80 -26.86 1.23 13.85
C GLY A 80 -26.50 2.69 14.09
N ILE A 81 -25.34 3.15 13.60
CA ILE A 81 -24.80 4.51 13.78
C ILE A 81 -24.67 5.30 12.47
N ARG A 82 -25.13 4.75 11.35
CA ARG A 82 -25.09 5.41 10.04
C ARG A 82 -25.96 6.66 10.03
N THR A 83 -25.44 7.78 9.53
CA THR A 83 -26.17 9.03 9.36
C THR A 83 -26.51 9.27 7.89
N GLU A 84 -27.60 10.03 7.64
CA GLU A 84 -27.99 10.41 6.27
C GLU A 84 -26.95 11.32 5.62
N GLU A 85 -26.37 12.25 6.38
CA GLU A 85 -25.37 13.20 5.89
C GLU A 85 -24.10 12.49 5.39
N GLN A 86 -23.52 11.63 6.25
CA GLN A 86 -22.35 10.82 5.86
C GLN A 86 -22.67 9.95 4.64
N THR A 87 -23.82 9.30 4.63
CA THR A 87 -24.26 8.43 3.54
C THR A 87 -24.40 9.19 2.22
N ALA A 88 -24.99 10.38 2.25
CA ALA A 88 -25.16 11.21 1.05
C ALA A 88 -23.83 11.69 0.50
N ALA A 89 -22.89 12.12 1.37
CA ALA A 89 -21.57 12.59 0.98
C ALA A 89 -20.72 11.44 0.39
N THR A 90 -20.72 10.26 1.03
CA THR A 90 -20.04 9.06 0.51
C THR A 90 -20.69 8.57 -0.79
N GLY A 91 -22.01 8.60 -0.89
CA GLY A 91 -22.74 8.25 -2.13
C GLY A 91 -22.36 9.15 -3.31
N ARG A 92 -22.15 10.46 -3.10
CA ARG A 92 -21.64 11.36 -4.15
C ARG A 92 -20.24 10.95 -4.61
N TRP A 93 -19.35 10.62 -3.67
CA TRP A 93 -18.01 10.11 -4.00
C TRP A 93 -18.09 8.82 -4.82
N ILE A 94 -18.81 7.81 -4.34
CA ILE A 94 -18.95 6.53 -5.05
C ILE A 94 -19.48 6.74 -6.48
N ARG A 95 -20.52 7.56 -6.67
CA ARG A 95 -21.05 7.85 -8.03
C ARG A 95 -20.02 8.49 -8.94
N SER A 96 -19.19 9.39 -8.42
CA SER A 96 -18.17 10.09 -9.22
C SER A 96 -17.08 9.16 -9.76
N GLN A 97 -16.91 7.98 -9.18
CA GLN A 97 -15.89 7.00 -9.58
C GLN A 97 -16.41 5.93 -10.56
N GLN A 98 -17.68 5.98 -10.95
CA GLN A 98 -18.28 5.01 -11.86
C GLN A 98 -17.75 5.15 -13.29
N LEU A 99 -17.37 4.03 -13.90
CA LEU A 99 -16.96 3.95 -15.29
C LEU A 99 -18.16 4.03 -16.26
N ALA A 100 -17.89 4.33 -17.52
CA ALA A 100 -18.91 4.44 -18.55
C ALA A 100 -19.66 3.12 -18.82
N ASP A 101 -19.06 1.97 -18.53
CA ASP A 101 -19.68 0.64 -18.62
C ASP A 101 -20.55 0.28 -17.39
N GLY A 102 -20.64 1.17 -16.42
CA GLY A 102 -21.41 1.01 -15.20
C GLY A 102 -20.64 0.36 -14.03
N ALA A 103 -19.41 -0.05 -14.23
CA ALA A 103 -18.59 -0.69 -13.21
C ALA A 103 -17.79 0.32 -12.36
N TRP A 104 -17.13 -0.17 -11.32
CA TRP A 104 -16.10 0.53 -10.56
C TRP A 104 -14.78 -0.21 -10.67
N PRO A 105 -13.66 0.50 -10.90
CA PRO A 105 -12.33 -0.09 -11.00
C PRO A 105 -11.68 -0.19 -9.62
N THR A 106 -10.58 -0.96 -9.54
CA THR A 106 -9.73 -1.01 -8.35
C THR A 106 -8.63 0.05 -8.33
N PHE A 107 -8.44 0.80 -9.44
CA PHE A 107 -7.48 1.91 -9.57
C PHE A 107 -7.89 2.81 -10.73
N TYR A 108 -7.43 4.06 -10.71
CA TYR A 108 -7.71 5.04 -11.76
C TYR A 108 -7.27 4.56 -13.16
N GLY A 109 -8.18 4.58 -14.13
CA GLY A 109 -7.94 4.11 -15.50
C GLY A 109 -7.93 2.59 -15.64
N GLY A 110 -8.18 1.83 -14.58
CA GLY A 110 -8.30 0.38 -14.60
C GLY A 110 -9.62 -0.12 -15.16
N PRO A 111 -9.73 -1.43 -15.45
CA PRO A 111 -11.00 -2.05 -15.84
C PRO A 111 -11.95 -2.16 -14.66
N GLY A 112 -13.25 -2.30 -14.96
CA GLY A 112 -14.26 -2.59 -13.94
C GLY A 112 -13.98 -3.91 -13.21
N ASP A 113 -14.15 -3.90 -11.88
CA ASP A 113 -14.01 -5.08 -11.01
C ASP A 113 -15.37 -5.52 -10.46
N LEU A 114 -15.62 -6.82 -10.50
CA LEU A 114 -16.91 -7.38 -10.08
C LEU A 114 -17.22 -7.09 -8.61
N SER A 115 -16.29 -7.37 -7.72
CA SER A 115 -16.51 -7.27 -6.27
C SER A 115 -16.59 -5.82 -5.83
N THR A 116 -15.72 -4.95 -6.35
CA THR A 116 -15.78 -3.51 -6.14
C THR A 116 -17.11 -2.92 -6.62
N THR A 117 -17.61 -3.37 -7.78
CA THR A 117 -18.89 -2.92 -8.32
C THR A 117 -20.07 -3.35 -7.45
N ILE A 118 -20.05 -4.57 -6.89
CA ILE A 118 -21.10 -5.05 -5.97
C ILE A 118 -21.12 -4.21 -4.70
N GLU A 119 -19.96 -3.95 -4.08
CA GLU A 119 -19.85 -3.19 -2.85
C GLU A 119 -20.26 -1.72 -3.07
N ALA A 120 -19.81 -1.09 -4.15
CA ALA A 120 -20.25 0.24 -4.57
C ALA A 120 -21.77 0.32 -4.79
N TYR A 121 -22.34 -0.67 -5.50
CA TYR A 121 -23.77 -0.78 -5.71
C TYR A 121 -24.56 -0.76 -4.39
N ILE A 122 -24.15 -1.58 -3.43
CA ILE A 122 -24.81 -1.66 -2.12
C ILE A 122 -24.67 -0.34 -1.36
N GLY A 123 -23.49 0.30 -1.38
CA GLY A 123 -23.28 1.62 -0.81
C GLY A 123 -24.24 2.67 -1.40
N LEU A 124 -24.46 2.66 -2.71
CA LEU A 124 -25.41 3.54 -3.38
C LEU A 124 -26.87 3.21 -3.07
N ARG A 125 -27.23 1.93 -2.91
CA ARG A 125 -28.57 1.53 -2.43
C ARG A 125 -28.83 2.08 -1.02
N LEU A 126 -27.84 2.08 -0.13
CA LEU A 126 -27.94 2.74 1.18
C LEU A 126 -28.06 4.26 1.06
N ALA A 127 -27.48 4.86 0.02
CA ALA A 127 -27.59 6.29 -0.26
C ALA A 127 -28.93 6.68 -0.93
N GLY A 128 -29.84 5.72 -1.15
CA GLY A 128 -31.17 5.94 -1.67
C GLY A 128 -31.31 5.77 -3.18
N ASP A 129 -30.26 5.33 -3.89
CA ASP A 129 -30.36 5.08 -5.34
C ASP A 129 -31.25 3.88 -5.62
N THR A 130 -32.18 4.03 -6.58
CA THR A 130 -33.10 2.96 -6.96
C THR A 130 -32.47 2.05 -8.02
N PRO A 131 -32.85 0.76 -8.10
CA PRO A 131 -32.34 -0.16 -9.12
C PRO A 131 -32.57 0.31 -10.55
N ASP A 132 -33.64 1.08 -10.77
CA ASP A 132 -34.05 1.58 -12.09
C ASP A 132 -33.28 2.84 -12.52
N ALA A 133 -32.52 3.46 -11.63
CA ALA A 133 -31.67 4.59 -12.00
C ALA A 133 -30.66 4.15 -13.07
N PRO A 134 -30.43 4.93 -14.14
CA PRO A 134 -29.61 4.49 -15.28
C PRO A 134 -28.22 3.97 -14.90
N HIS A 135 -27.53 4.63 -13.97
CA HIS A 135 -26.22 4.23 -13.48
C HIS A 135 -26.28 2.92 -12.67
N MET A 136 -27.35 2.69 -11.90
CA MET A 136 -27.56 1.47 -11.13
C MET A 136 -27.92 0.30 -12.04
N ALA A 137 -28.79 0.52 -13.03
CA ALA A 137 -29.14 -0.48 -14.03
C ALA A 137 -27.92 -0.95 -14.85
N ALA A 138 -27.02 0.00 -15.22
CA ALA A 138 -25.75 -0.30 -15.89
C ALA A 138 -24.84 -1.15 -15.01
N ALA A 139 -24.68 -0.79 -13.72
CA ALA A 139 -23.91 -1.54 -12.76
C ALA A 139 -24.45 -2.97 -12.57
N ALA A 140 -25.76 -3.13 -12.41
CA ALA A 140 -26.38 -4.44 -12.29
C ALA A 140 -26.20 -5.30 -13.56
N ALA A 141 -26.24 -4.68 -14.75
CA ALA A 141 -25.95 -5.38 -16.00
C ALA A 141 -24.51 -5.88 -16.07
N PHE A 142 -23.54 -5.02 -15.70
CA PHE A 142 -22.13 -5.41 -15.59
C PHE A 142 -21.94 -6.58 -14.62
N VAL A 143 -22.49 -6.48 -13.40
CA VAL A 143 -22.37 -7.52 -12.37
C VAL A 143 -22.91 -8.85 -12.89
N ARG A 144 -24.10 -8.88 -13.51
CA ARG A 144 -24.66 -10.12 -14.08
C ARG A 144 -23.80 -10.69 -15.20
N ALA A 145 -23.27 -9.85 -16.07
CA ALA A 145 -22.40 -10.27 -17.17
C ALA A 145 -21.07 -10.85 -16.65
N ALA A 146 -20.54 -10.31 -15.56
CA ALA A 146 -19.33 -10.80 -14.90
C ALA A 146 -19.57 -12.05 -14.02
N GLY A 147 -20.81 -12.53 -13.89
CA GLY A 147 -21.16 -13.77 -13.20
C GLY A 147 -21.95 -13.59 -11.91
N GLY A 148 -22.42 -12.37 -11.62
CA GLY A 148 -23.27 -12.05 -10.48
C GLY A 148 -22.53 -12.11 -9.13
N ILE A 149 -23.28 -11.92 -8.06
CA ILE A 149 -22.75 -12.06 -6.69
C ILE A 149 -22.18 -13.46 -6.44
N GLU A 150 -22.56 -14.46 -7.23
CA GLU A 150 -22.08 -15.83 -7.16
C GLU A 150 -20.60 -16.00 -7.53
N ARG A 151 -20.01 -15.02 -8.21
CA ARG A 151 -18.58 -14.99 -8.60
C ARG A 151 -17.74 -13.96 -7.84
N SER A 152 -18.34 -13.21 -6.92
CA SER A 152 -17.62 -12.26 -6.09
C SER A 152 -16.60 -12.96 -5.18
N ARG A 153 -15.62 -12.20 -4.70
CA ARG A 153 -14.63 -12.67 -3.73
C ARG A 153 -15.26 -13.00 -2.38
N VAL A 154 -14.55 -13.80 -1.57
CA VAL A 154 -15.05 -14.26 -0.27
C VAL A 154 -15.37 -13.07 0.67
N PHE A 155 -14.55 -12.03 0.70
CA PHE A 155 -14.79 -10.86 1.56
C PHE A 155 -16.09 -10.13 1.20
N THR A 156 -16.39 -9.89 -0.07
CA THR A 156 -17.67 -9.35 -0.52
C THR A 156 -18.84 -10.22 -0.06
N ARG A 157 -18.72 -11.55 -0.19
CA ARG A 157 -19.75 -12.48 0.30
C ARG A 157 -19.88 -12.50 1.82
N PHE A 158 -18.81 -12.23 2.58
CA PHE A 158 -18.91 -12.01 4.03
C PHE A 158 -19.79 -10.80 4.34
N TRP A 159 -19.55 -9.66 3.67
CA TRP A 159 -20.40 -8.49 3.81
C TRP A 159 -21.87 -8.78 3.46
N LEU A 160 -22.11 -9.49 2.37
CA LEU A 160 -23.46 -9.91 1.98
C LEU A 160 -24.11 -10.80 3.06
N ALA A 161 -23.35 -11.70 3.68
CA ALA A 161 -23.86 -12.60 4.70
C ALA A 161 -24.23 -11.88 5.99
N LEU A 162 -23.53 -10.80 6.37
CA LEU A 162 -23.85 -9.95 7.52
C LEU A 162 -25.26 -9.35 7.40
N PHE A 163 -25.76 -9.19 6.17
CA PHE A 163 -27.09 -8.62 5.89
C PHE A 163 -28.09 -9.64 5.32
N GLY A 164 -27.78 -10.94 5.41
CA GLY A 164 -28.69 -12.00 4.96
C GLY A 164 -28.80 -12.18 3.43
N LEU A 165 -28.00 -11.45 2.66
CA LEU A 165 -28.00 -11.48 1.19
C LEU A 165 -27.16 -12.64 0.62
N TRP A 166 -26.37 -13.30 1.46
CA TRP A 166 -25.62 -14.51 1.16
C TRP A 166 -25.74 -15.51 2.32
N PRO A 167 -25.89 -16.81 2.06
CA PRO A 167 -26.02 -17.79 3.14
C PRO A 167 -24.68 -18.08 3.82
N TRP A 168 -24.63 -17.98 5.15
CA TRP A 168 -23.44 -18.26 5.95
C TRP A 168 -22.81 -19.65 5.71
N HIS A 169 -23.60 -20.65 5.33
CA HIS A 169 -23.09 -22.00 5.11
C HIS A 169 -22.29 -22.16 3.81
N ASP A 170 -22.38 -21.19 2.89
CA ASP A 170 -21.62 -21.17 1.63
C ASP A 170 -20.30 -20.40 1.73
N LEU A 171 -20.03 -19.83 2.90
CA LEU A 171 -18.74 -19.20 3.20
C LEU A 171 -17.76 -20.22 3.78
N PRO A 172 -16.44 -20.07 3.51
CA PRO A 172 -15.41 -20.90 4.13
C PRO A 172 -15.48 -20.89 5.65
N ALA A 173 -15.02 -21.95 6.27
CA ALA A 173 -14.92 -22.04 7.72
C ALA A 173 -13.70 -21.25 8.23
N VAL A 174 -13.91 -20.45 9.27
CA VAL A 174 -12.85 -19.75 10.00
C VAL A 174 -13.13 -19.92 11.50
N PRO A 175 -12.80 -21.08 12.09
CA PRO A 175 -13.14 -21.36 13.47
C PRO A 175 -12.29 -20.50 14.43
N PRO A 176 -12.88 -19.86 15.47
CA PRO A 176 -12.14 -19.06 16.43
C PRO A 176 -11.12 -19.86 17.24
N GLU A 177 -11.21 -21.19 17.26
CA GLU A 177 -10.25 -22.10 17.85
C GLU A 177 -8.85 -21.98 17.24
N LEU A 178 -8.69 -21.37 16.06
CA LEU A 178 -7.39 -21.03 15.46
C LEU A 178 -6.51 -20.21 16.42
N VAL A 179 -7.11 -19.36 17.25
CA VAL A 179 -6.36 -18.54 18.24
C VAL A 179 -5.72 -19.39 19.34
N LEU A 180 -6.21 -20.61 19.56
CA LEU A 180 -5.69 -21.55 20.56
C LEU A 180 -4.54 -22.41 20.04
N LEU A 181 -4.27 -22.39 18.73
CA LEU A 181 -3.20 -23.19 18.15
C LEU A 181 -1.83 -22.69 18.64
N PRO A 182 -1.00 -23.59 19.16
CA PRO A 182 0.35 -23.19 19.59
C PRO A 182 1.20 -22.78 18.39
N LYS A 183 2.12 -21.84 18.59
CA LYS A 183 2.96 -21.22 17.55
C LYS A 183 3.86 -22.19 16.76
N TRP A 184 4.03 -23.42 17.21
CA TRP A 184 4.78 -24.46 16.49
C TRP A 184 3.88 -25.30 15.55
N MET A 185 2.57 -25.19 15.68
CA MET A 185 1.62 -25.93 14.86
C MET A 185 1.40 -25.20 13.52
N PRO A 186 1.37 -25.93 12.37
CA PRO A 186 1.09 -25.28 11.08
C PRO A 186 -0.28 -24.61 11.04
N ALA A 187 -0.39 -23.52 10.29
CA ALA A 187 -1.59 -22.69 10.16
C ALA A 187 -2.04 -22.03 11.48
N ASN A 188 -1.13 -21.84 12.43
CA ASN A 188 -1.41 -20.98 13.58
C ASN A 188 -1.47 -19.50 13.16
N VAL A 189 -2.04 -18.64 14.02
CA VAL A 189 -2.26 -17.21 13.71
C VAL A 189 -0.97 -16.49 13.26
N TYR A 190 0.19 -16.87 13.79
CA TYR A 190 1.49 -16.25 13.46
C TYR A 190 2.16 -16.80 12.19
N ASP A 191 1.53 -17.75 11.50
CA ASP A 191 1.96 -18.13 10.14
C ASP A 191 1.39 -17.20 9.08
N PHE A 192 0.34 -16.44 9.41
CA PHE A 192 -0.22 -15.39 8.57
C PHE A 192 0.51 -14.07 8.78
N ALA A 193 0.58 -13.25 7.73
CA ALA A 193 1.10 -11.89 7.81
C ALA A 193 0.31 -11.01 8.81
N CYS A 194 0.90 -9.92 9.28
CA CYS A 194 0.31 -9.05 10.31
C CYS A 194 -1.11 -8.58 9.95
N TRP A 195 -1.31 -8.08 8.75
CA TRP A 195 -2.63 -7.63 8.25
C TRP A 195 -3.65 -8.77 8.14
N ALA A 196 -3.19 -9.97 7.74
CA ALA A 196 -4.06 -11.14 7.61
C ALA A 196 -4.47 -11.68 9.00
N ARG A 197 -3.55 -11.80 9.96
CA ARG A 197 -3.88 -12.29 11.31
C ARG A 197 -4.84 -11.35 12.04
N GLN A 198 -4.67 -10.04 11.87
CA GLN A 198 -5.54 -9.03 12.47
C GLN A 198 -6.95 -8.99 11.83
N THR A 199 -7.08 -9.48 10.60
CA THR A 199 -8.38 -9.64 9.93
C THR A 199 -9.02 -10.99 10.27
N ILE A 200 -8.25 -12.08 10.26
CA ILE A 200 -8.74 -13.45 10.47
C ILE A 200 -9.29 -13.65 11.88
N VAL A 201 -8.65 -13.10 12.92
CA VAL A 201 -9.10 -13.29 14.31
C VAL A 201 -10.50 -12.69 14.55
N PRO A 202 -10.79 -11.41 14.22
CA PRO A 202 -12.15 -10.90 14.34
C PRO A 202 -13.14 -11.55 13.38
N LEU A 203 -12.75 -11.88 12.14
CA LEU A 203 -13.62 -12.62 11.22
C LEU A 203 -14.02 -14.00 11.76
N ALA A 204 -13.13 -14.68 12.48
CA ALA A 204 -13.45 -15.97 13.12
C ALA A 204 -14.55 -15.81 14.19
N VAL A 205 -14.56 -14.71 14.94
CA VAL A 205 -15.65 -14.36 15.87
C VAL A 205 -16.96 -14.16 15.11
N ILE A 206 -16.94 -13.31 14.08
CA ILE A 206 -18.12 -13.00 13.26
C ILE A 206 -18.66 -14.28 12.61
N ARG A 207 -17.78 -15.11 12.04
CA ARG A 207 -18.14 -16.39 11.40
C ARG A 207 -18.75 -17.38 12.38
N ALA A 208 -18.29 -17.40 13.63
CA ALA A 208 -18.84 -18.28 14.66
C ALA A 208 -20.24 -17.85 15.11
N LEU A 209 -20.48 -16.54 15.21
CA LEU A 209 -21.74 -15.96 15.69
C LEU A 209 -22.79 -15.79 14.58
N ARG A 210 -22.38 -15.71 13.32
CA ARG A 210 -23.23 -15.62 12.11
C ARG A 210 -24.34 -14.57 12.23
N PRO A 211 -24.03 -13.34 12.56
CA PRO A 211 -25.04 -12.30 12.72
C PRO A 211 -25.75 -12.01 11.40
N VAL A 212 -27.01 -11.61 11.48
CA VAL A 212 -27.75 -11.07 10.34
C VAL A 212 -28.42 -9.77 10.80
N ARG A 213 -28.17 -8.70 10.05
CA ARG A 213 -28.80 -7.39 10.24
C ARG A 213 -29.66 -7.07 9.02
N ASP A 214 -30.64 -6.24 9.20
CA ASP A 214 -31.44 -5.74 8.09
C ASP A 214 -30.66 -4.64 7.34
N LEU A 215 -30.51 -4.81 6.03
CA LEU A 215 -29.92 -3.79 5.15
C LEU A 215 -30.96 -2.73 4.74
N GLY A 216 -32.25 -3.07 4.81
CA GLY A 216 -33.35 -2.22 4.35
C GLY A 216 -33.56 -2.22 2.83
N VAL A 217 -32.73 -2.95 2.05
CA VAL A 217 -32.80 -3.06 0.59
C VAL A 217 -32.51 -4.48 0.12
N ASP A 218 -33.11 -4.86 -1.01
CA ASP A 218 -32.82 -6.09 -1.74
C ASP A 218 -31.87 -5.80 -2.91
N ILE A 219 -31.10 -6.83 -3.31
CA ILE A 219 -30.14 -6.77 -4.43
C ILE A 219 -30.27 -7.99 -5.36
N ASP A 220 -31.43 -8.58 -5.46
CA ASP A 220 -31.66 -9.77 -6.29
C ASP A 220 -31.37 -9.52 -7.78
N GLU A 221 -31.44 -8.27 -8.22
CA GLU A 221 -31.06 -7.84 -9.56
C GLU A 221 -29.58 -8.04 -9.90
N LEU A 222 -28.72 -8.28 -8.89
CA LEU A 222 -27.31 -8.58 -9.09
C LEU A 222 -27.02 -10.08 -9.28
N ARG A 223 -28.03 -10.94 -9.10
CA ARG A 223 -27.83 -12.38 -9.22
C ARG A 223 -27.78 -12.81 -10.69
N SER A 224 -26.86 -13.70 -11.00
CA SER A 224 -26.74 -14.33 -12.31
C SER A 224 -27.45 -15.69 -12.39
N GLY A 225 -27.76 -16.29 -11.24
CA GLY A 225 -28.27 -17.66 -11.13
C GLY A 225 -27.22 -18.74 -11.46
N LEU A 226 -25.95 -18.37 -11.59
CA LEU A 226 -24.87 -19.31 -11.84
C LEU A 226 -24.64 -20.21 -10.62
N LYS A 227 -24.40 -21.51 -10.89
CA LYS A 227 -24.01 -22.44 -9.84
C LYS A 227 -22.62 -22.10 -9.30
N PRO A 228 -22.34 -22.37 -8.00
CA PRO A 228 -21.00 -22.26 -7.44
C PRO A 228 -19.95 -22.99 -8.29
N LEU A 229 -18.70 -22.51 -8.25
CA LEU A 229 -17.61 -23.20 -8.94
C LEU A 229 -17.45 -24.62 -8.40
N PRO A 230 -17.15 -25.62 -9.26
CA PRO A 230 -16.92 -26.99 -8.81
C PRO A 230 -15.71 -27.04 -7.86
N ALA A 231 -15.82 -27.85 -6.81
CA ALA A 231 -14.74 -28.04 -5.85
C ALA A 231 -13.44 -28.50 -6.57
N PRO A 232 -12.26 -28.08 -6.10
CA PRO A 232 -10.97 -28.48 -6.68
C PRO A 232 -10.79 -30.00 -6.68
N ARG A 233 -10.01 -30.53 -7.64
CA ARG A 233 -9.72 -31.96 -7.74
C ARG A 233 -9.17 -32.51 -6.44
N LEU A 234 -9.72 -33.63 -5.94
CA LEU A 234 -9.43 -34.20 -4.63
C LEU A 234 -7.94 -34.55 -4.38
N ARG A 235 -7.18 -34.78 -5.43
CA ARG A 235 -5.73 -35.09 -5.35
C ARG A 235 -4.83 -33.85 -5.45
N SER A 236 -5.40 -32.65 -5.61
CA SER A 236 -4.63 -31.40 -5.58
C SER A 236 -4.46 -30.90 -4.14
N ARG A 237 -3.40 -30.11 -3.90
CA ARG A 237 -3.18 -29.41 -2.61
C ARG A 237 -4.41 -28.61 -2.19
N ARG A 238 -4.99 -27.81 -3.11
CA ARG A 238 -6.24 -27.08 -2.89
C ARG A 238 -7.42 -28.01 -2.55
N GLY A 239 -7.51 -29.17 -3.19
CA GLY A 239 -8.55 -30.17 -2.88
C GLY A 239 -8.42 -30.76 -1.48
N LEU A 240 -7.18 -30.94 -0.97
CA LEU A 240 -6.94 -31.36 0.41
C LEU A 240 -7.36 -30.29 1.41
N LEU A 241 -7.00 -29.04 1.17
CA LEU A 241 -7.38 -27.90 2.01
C LEU A 241 -8.90 -27.68 2.00
N HIS A 242 -9.54 -27.87 0.85
CA HIS A 242 -11.02 -27.83 0.74
C HIS A 242 -11.72 -28.95 1.54
N ARG A 243 -11.06 -30.12 1.72
CA ARG A 243 -11.55 -31.14 2.65
C ARG A 243 -11.39 -30.73 4.11
N GLY A 244 -10.25 -30.12 4.45
CA GLY A 244 -10.02 -29.52 5.76
C GLY A 244 -11.10 -28.50 6.12
N ASP A 245 -11.42 -27.61 5.17
CA ASP A 245 -12.49 -26.63 5.30
C ASP A 245 -13.86 -27.29 5.56
N ARG A 246 -14.20 -28.35 4.82
CA ARG A 246 -15.46 -29.11 5.07
C ARG A 246 -15.49 -29.75 6.45
N LEU A 247 -14.36 -30.24 6.94
CA LEU A 247 -14.28 -30.81 8.30
C LEU A 247 -14.43 -29.69 9.35
N ALA A 248 -13.80 -28.53 9.13
CA ALA A 248 -13.96 -27.36 9.97
C ALA A 248 -15.42 -26.86 9.96
N ALA A 249 -16.05 -26.78 8.79
CA ALA A 249 -17.46 -26.42 8.66
C ALA A 249 -18.41 -27.43 9.33
N ALA A 250 -18.08 -28.72 9.32
CA ALA A 250 -18.83 -29.75 10.06
C ALA A 250 -18.69 -29.58 11.58
N TYR A 251 -17.46 -29.25 12.06
CA TYR A 251 -17.21 -28.92 13.45
C TYR A 251 -17.97 -27.64 13.87
N GLU A 252 -18.01 -26.62 13.04
CA GLU A 252 -18.76 -25.38 13.31
C GLU A 252 -20.28 -25.58 13.51
N ARG A 253 -20.85 -26.69 13.02
CA ARG A 253 -22.27 -27.04 13.25
C ARG A 253 -22.50 -27.58 14.67
N PHE A 254 -21.52 -28.29 15.21
CA PHE A 254 -21.58 -28.93 16.52
C PHE A 254 -20.25 -28.71 17.28
N PRO A 255 -19.92 -27.48 17.65
CA PRO A 255 -18.68 -27.18 18.33
C PRO A 255 -18.67 -27.74 19.76
N LEU A 256 -17.47 -27.99 20.27
CA LEU A 256 -17.29 -28.28 21.69
C LEU A 256 -17.46 -26.97 22.48
N GLU A 257 -18.63 -26.73 23.05
CA GLU A 257 -19.01 -25.46 23.69
C GLU A 257 -17.96 -24.89 24.66
N PRO A 258 -17.35 -25.66 25.57
CA PRO A 258 -16.31 -25.08 26.45
C PRO A 258 -15.09 -24.59 25.70
N VAL A 259 -14.69 -25.28 24.61
CA VAL A 259 -13.55 -24.89 23.77
C VAL A 259 -13.91 -23.65 22.95
N ARG A 260 -15.11 -23.63 22.35
CA ARG A 260 -15.64 -22.48 21.59
C ARG A 260 -15.70 -21.22 22.45
N MET A 261 -16.28 -21.29 23.66
CA MET A 261 -16.38 -20.16 24.56
C MET A 261 -14.99 -19.65 25.00
N ASN A 262 -14.05 -20.56 25.27
CA ASN A 262 -12.67 -20.17 25.57
C ASN A 262 -12.01 -19.51 24.35
N ALA A 263 -12.22 -20.02 23.15
CA ALA A 263 -11.66 -19.43 21.92
C ALA A 263 -12.21 -18.02 21.68
N LEU A 264 -13.53 -17.82 21.79
CA LEU A 264 -14.15 -16.49 21.64
C LEU A 264 -13.62 -15.48 22.66
N ARG A 265 -13.48 -15.90 23.94
CA ARG A 265 -12.88 -15.06 24.98
C ARG A 265 -11.42 -14.70 24.62
N ARG A 266 -10.62 -15.67 24.15
CA ARG A 266 -9.24 -15.43 23.71
C ARG A 266 -9.15 -14.54 22.48
N CYS A 267 -10.10 -14.64 21.54
CA CYS A 267 -10.19 -13.71 20.42
C CYS A 267 -10.46 -12.27 20.92
N ALA A 268 -11.41 -12.08 21.85
CA ALA A 268 -11.67 -10.76 22.42
C ALA A 268 -10.42 -10.18 23.09
N GLU A 269 -9.77 -10.96 23.97
CA GLU A 269 -8.53 -10.56 24.64
C GLU A 269 -7.42 -10.20 23.63
N TRP A 270 -7.30 -10.99 22.55
CA TRP A 270 -6.32 -10.77 21.49
C TRP A 270 -6.59 -9.49 20.71
N ILE A 271 -7.86 -9.22 20.35
CA ILE A 271 -8.27 -8.01 19.64
C ILE A 271 -8.02 -6.77 20.53
N VAL A 272 -8.51 -6.77 21.76
CA VAL A 272 -8.35 -5.63 22.69
C VAL A 272 -6.87 -5.31 22.94
N ALA A 273 -6.02 -6.35 23.08
CA ALA A 273 -4.59 -6.17 23.32
C ALA A 273 -3.83 -5.58 22.12
N ARG A 274 -4.45 -5.46 20.96
CA ARG A 274 -3.85 -4.93 19.72
C ARG A 274 -4.50 -3.64 19.24
N GLN A 275 -5.36 -3.04 20.06
CA GLN A 275 -5.80 -1.69 19.78
C GLN A 275 -4.64 -0.72 20.02
N GLU A 276 -4.33 0.09 19.05
CA GLU A 276 -3.28 1.11 19.10
C GLU A 276 -3.79 2.42 19.75
N ALA A 277 -2.88 3.34 19.99
CA ALA A 277 -3.18 4.59 20.70
C ALA A 277 -4.19 5.49 19.96
N ASP A 278 -4.24 5.42 18.63
CA ASP A 278 -5.21 6.11 17.78
C ASP A 278 -6.59 5.42 17.73
N GLY A 279 -6.72 4.27 18.38
CA GLY A 279 -7.92 3.45 18.38
C GLY A 279 -7.96 2.37 17.30
N GLY A 280 -6.95 2.32 16.43
CA GLY A 280 -6.86 1.42 15.29
C GLY A 280 -6.38 0.01 15.61
N TRP A 281 -6.37 -0.81 14.58
CA TRP A 281 -5.76 -2.14 14.58
C TRP A 281 -4.90 -2.28 13.32
N GLY A 282 -3.58 -2.26 13.50
CA GLY A 282 -2.60 -2.43 12.43
C GLY A 282 -2.58 -1.32 11.39
N GLY A 283 -3.08 -0.13 11.73
CA GLY A 283 -3.04 1.05 10.88
C GLY A 283 -3.83 0.99 9.59
N ILE A 284 -4.63 -0.07 9.34
CA ILE A 284 -5.41 -0.25 8.11
C ILE A 284 -6.88 -0.52 8.38
N GLN A 285 -7.76 -0.07 7.48
CA GLN A 285 -9.22 -0.14 7.64
C GLN A 285 -9.78 -1.57 7.83
N PRO A 286 -9.42 -2.64 7.09
CA PRO A 286 -10.10 -3.92 7.19
C PRO A 286 -10.04 -4.58 8.59
N PRO A 287 -8.87 -4.76 9.25
CA PRO A 287 -8.87 -5.30 10.61
C PRO A 287 -9.61 -4.41 11.61
N TRP A 288 -9.66 -3.12 11.36
CA TRP A 288 -10.36 -2.16 12.23
C TRP A 288 -11.87 -2.39 12.22
N VAL A 289 -12.49 -2.42 11.05
CA VAL A 289 -13.95 -2.62 10.92
C VAL A 289 -14.39 -3.98 11.43
N TYR A 290 -13.62 -5.04 11.14
CA TYR A 290 -13.95 -6.39 11.64
C TYR A 290 -13.74 -6.51 13.15
N SER A 291 -12.75 -5.84 13.73
CA SER A 291 -12.53 -5.81 15.19
C SER A 291 -13.70 -5.13 15.92
N LEU A 292 -14.16 -3.98 15.44
CA LEU A 292 -15.33 -3.29 15.99
C LEU A 292 -16.59 -4.17 15.94
N MET A 293 -16.87 -4.82 14.80
CA MET A 293 -18.01 -5.74 14.68
C MET A 293 -17.89 -6.93 15.62
N ALA A 294 -16.71 -7.55 15.70
CA ALA A 294 -16.47 -8.71 16.56
C ALA A 294 -16.66 -8.37 18.04
N LEU A 295 -16.10 -7.25 18.51
CA LEU A 295 -16.25 -6.80 19.89
C LEU A 295 -17.70 -6.45 20.20
N HIS A 296 -18.41 -5.75 19.31
CA HIS A 296 -19.84 -5.47 19.45
C HIS A 296 -20.66 -6.75 19.60
N LEU A 297 -20.39 -7.77 18.78
CA LEU A 297 -21.07 -9.08 18.86
C LEU A 297 -20.75 -9.85 20.13
N LEU A 298 -19.58 -9.64 20.72
CA LEU A 298 -19.18 -10.23 22.02
C LEU A 298 -19.72 -9.45 23.23
N GLY A 299 -20.54 -8.41 22.99
CA GLY A 299 -21.25 -7.68 24.03
C GLY A 299 -20.51 -6.45 24.57
N TYR A 300 -19.47 -5.96 23.89
CA TYR A 300 -18.86 -4.67 24.22
C TYR A 300 -19.84 -3.55 23.84
N PRO A 301 -20.30 -2.74 24.79
CA PRO A 301 -21.24 -1.65 24.49
C PRO A 301 -20.54 -0.52 23.73
N MET A 302 -21.30 0.28 22.99
CA MET A 302 -20.76 1.33 22.12
C MET A 302 -19.99 2.43 22.88
N ASP A 303 -20.32 2.64 24.15
CA ASP A 303 -19.62 3.57 25.06
C ASP A 303 -18.41 2.95 25.77
N HIS A 304 -18.11 1.66 25.54
CA HIS A 304 -16.90 1.05 26.06
C HIS A 304 -15.68 1.76 25.46
N PRO A 305 -14.62 2.07 26.24
CA PRO A 305 -13.45 2.81 25.75
C PRO A 305 -12.88 2.27 24.44
N VAL A 306 -12.70 0.96 24.32
CA VAL A 306 -12.20 0.31 23.10
C VAL A 306 -13.09 0.59 21.87
N MET A 307 -14.42 0.53 22.02
CA MET A 307 -15.35 0.79 20.93
C MET A 307 -15.36 2.26 20.55
N LYS A 308 -15.43 3.15 21.56
CA LYS A 308 -15.45 4.60 21.34
C LYS A 308 -14.17 5.06 20.65
N THR A 309 -13.00 4.71 21.19
CA THR A 309 -11.70 5.11 20.62
C THR A 309 -11.53 4.55 19.22
N GLY A 310 -11.99 3.30 18.96
CA GLY A 310 -11.94 2.71 17.65
C GLY A 310 -12.82 3.42 16.61
N LEU A 311 -14.00 3.90 16.99
CA LEU A 311 -14.88 4.67 16.10
C LEU A 311 -14.36 6.09 15.87
N ASP A 312 -13.89 6.76 16.93
CA ASP A 312 -13.30 8.10 16.84
C ASP A 312 -12.05 8.09 15.92
N GLY A 313 -11.21 7.06 16.05
CA GLY A 313 -10.03 6.89 15.19
C GLY A 313 -10.38 6.60 13.74
N LEU A 314 -11.39 5.76 13.47
CA LEU A 314 -11.85 5.49 12.10
C LEU A 314 -12.40 6.76 11.42
N ASP A 315 -13.03 7.65 12.18
CA ASP A 315 -13.42 8.96 11.67
C ASP A 315 -12.21 9.83 11.27
N GLY A 316 -11.06 9.65 11.92
CA GLY A 316 -9.78 10.28 11.57
C GLY A 316 -9.20 9.86 10.21
N PHE A 317 -9.63 8.72 9.65
CA PHE A 317 -9.28 8.25 8.30
C PHE A 317 -10.18 8.84 7.21
N THR A 318 -11.12 9.70 7.57
CA THR A 318 -12.07 10.29 6.64
C THR A 318 -11.52 11.58 6.03
N LEU A 319 -11.52 11.63 4.70
CA LEU A 319 -11.23 12.83 3.93
C LEU A 319 -12.54 13.50 3.48
N HIS A 320 -12.58 14.82 3.58
CA HIS A 320 -13.66 15.66 3.08
C HIS A 320 -13.15 16.54 1.95
N ARG A 321 -13.80 16.50 0.79
CA ARG A 321 -13.43 17.31 -0.38
C ARG A 321 -14.68 17.98 -0.96
N ASP A 322 -14.50 19.10 -1.67
CA ASP A 322 -15.55 19.70 -2.47
C ASP A 322 -15.71 18.91 -3.78
N GLY A 323 -16.93 18.50 -4.06
CA GLY A 323 -17.29 17.85 -5.32
C GLY A 323 -18.27 18.70 -6.13
N PRO A 324 -18.47 18.39 -7.42
CA PRO A 324 -19.36 19.16 -8.31
C PRO A 324 -20.83 19.17 -7.83
N ASP A 325 -21.27 18.11 -7.16
CA ASP A 325 -22.64 17.94 -6.65
C ASP A 325 -22.74 18.17 -5.13
N GLY A 326 -21.75 18.85 -4.54
CA GLY A 326 -21.63 19.13 -3.11
C GLY A 326 -20.53 18.34 -2.41
N PRO A 327 -20.36 18.52 -1.10
CA PRO A 327 -19.27 17.89 -0.35
C PRO A 327 -19.26 16.37 -0.50
N VAL A 328 -18.07 15.79 -0.72
CA VAL A 328 -17.85 14.35 -0.77
C VAL A 328 -17.07 13.89 0.45
N ARG A 329 -17.30 12.65 0.85
CA ARG A 329 -16.61 11.97 1.93
C ARG A 329 -16.04 10.67 1.39
N LEU A 330 -14.75 10.44 1.63
CA LEU A 330 -14.05 9.21 1.27
C LEU A 330 -13.17 8.77 2.44
N LEU A 331 -12.84 7.48 2.48
CA LEU A 331 -12.05 6.88 3.53
C LEU A 331 -10.67 6.48 2.98
N GLU A 332 -9.61 6.87 3.67
CA GLU A 332 -8.27 6.32 3.44
C GLU A 332 -8.22 4.87 3.94
N ALA A 333 -7.43 4.02 3.28
CA ALA A 333 -7.22 2.65 3.78
C ALA A 333 -6.21 2.61 4.92
N CYS A 334 -5.27 3.52 4.94
CA CYS A 334 -4.20 3.72 5.92
C CYS A 334 -3.68 5.15 5.83
N GLN A 335 -2.77 5.54 6.71
CA GLN A 335 -2.11 6.85 6.71
C GLN A 335 -0.60 6.68 6.81
N SER A 336 0.19 7.53 6.15
CA SER A 336 1.64 7.37 5.96
C SER A 336 2.52 8.48 6.55
N PRO A 337 2.25 9.00 7.76
CA PRO A 337 3.00 10.16 8.26
C PRO A 337 4.49 9.87 8.47
N VAL A 338 4.86 8.68 8.91
CA VAL A 338 6.28 8.33 9.15
C VAL A 338 7.02 8.16 7.83
N TRP A 339 6.45 7.39 6.90
CA TRP A 339 6.95 7.19 5.56
C TRP A 339 7.12 8.51 4.79
N ASP A 340 6.06 9.30 4.72
CA ASP A 340 6.04 10.57 4.00
C ASP A 340 7.02 11.58 4.59
N THR A 341 7.16 11.62 5.92
CA THR A 341 8.12 12.49 6.59
C THR A 341 9.56 12.07 6.30
N ALA A 342 9.85 10.77 6.33
CA ALA A 342 11.17 10.26 6.00
C ALA A 342 11.55 10.61 4.56
N LEU A 343 10.66 10.35 3.59
CA LEU A 343 10.88 10.69 2.18
C LEU A 343 11.00 12.20 1.95
N ALA A 344 10.22 13.04 2.64
CA ALA A 344 10.31 14.49 2.54
C ALA A 344 11.65 15.02 3.06
N VAL A 345 12.15 14.49 4.17
CA VAL A 345 13.48 14.84 4.70
C VAL A 345 14.59 14.45 3.73
N VAL A 346 14.52 13.25 3.14
CA VAL A 346 15.48 12.83 2.11
C VAL A 346 15.42 13.78 0.91
N ALA A 347 14.22 14.04 0.40
CA ALA A 347 14.01 14.92 -0.75
C ALA A 347 14.56 16.33 -0.51
N LEU A 348 14.23 16.95 0.63
CA LEU A 348 14.70 18.30 0.99
C LEU A 348 16.23 18.35 1.13
N SER A 349 16.84 17.33 1.73
CA SER A 349 18.30 17.21 1.82
C SER A 349 18.98 17.19 0.44
N GLU A 350 18.40 16.49 -0.54
CA GLU A 350 18.94 16.42 -1.91
C GLU A 350 18.83 17.75 -2.66
N THR A 351 17.98 18.69 -2.21
CA THR A 351 17.92 20.06 -2.74
C THR A 351 19.02 20.98 -2.18
N GLY A 352 19.84 20.48 -1.25
CA GLY A 352 20.87 21.24 -0.56
C GLY A 352 20.34 22.01 0.67
N LEU A 353 19.14 21.70 1.17
CA LEU A 353 18.64 22.29 2.41
C LEU A 353 19.54 21.87 3.58
N PRO A 354 20.03 22.81 4.44
CA PRO A 354 20.92 22.48 5.53
C PRO A 354 20.30 21.52 6.56
N ALA A 355 21.09 20.63 7.13
CA ALA A 355 20.64 19.66 8.13
C ALA A 355 20.09 20.30 9.41
N ASP A 356 20.50 21.52 9.74
CA ASP A 356 20.05 22.33 10.88
C ASP A 356 18.91 23.30 10.53
N ASP A 357 18.39 23.25 9.30
CA ASP A 357 17.19 24.00 8.94
C ASP A 357 16.05 23.68 9.92
N PRO A 358 15.24 24.69 10.33
CA PRO A 358 14.14 24.48 11.26
C PRO A 358 13.14 23.40 10.82
N ALA A 359 12.86 23.24 9.52
CA ALA A 359 11.96 22.20 9.01
C ALA A 359 12.59 20.82 9.18
N MET A 360 13.87 20.66 8.84
CA MET A 360 14.62 19.41 9.01
C MET A 360 14.75 19.02 10.48
N THR A 361 14.99 20.00 11.35
CA THR A 361 15.09 19.77 12.81
C THR A 361 13.77 19.32 13.40
N ARG A 362 12.65 19.98 13.06
CA ARG A 362 11.31 19.56 13.53
C ARG A 362 10.97 18.15 13.06
N ALA A 363 11.22 17.84 11.80
CA ALA A 363 10.96 16.49 11.25
C ALA A 363 11.80 15.42 11.95
N GLY A 364 13.10 15.68 12.14
CA GLY A 364 13.97 14.74 12.84
C GLY A 364 13.57 14.52 14.31
N GLN A 365 13.11 15.57 15.00
CA GLN A 365 12.60 15.47 16.37
C GLN A 365 11.31 14.67 16.41
N TRP A 366 10.39 14.88 15.47
CA TRP A 366 9.15 14.14 15.37
C TRP A 366 9.44 12.67 15.09
N LEU A 367 10.24 12.35 14.09
CA LEU A 367 10.63 10.94 13.78
C LEU A 367 11.29 10.24 14.97
N LEU A 368 12.12 10.95 15.77
CA LEU A 368 12.68 10.37 17.00
C LEU A 368 11.60 10.09 18.07
N GLY A 369 10.52 10.88 18.09
CA GLY A 369 9.38 10.66 18.98
C GLY A 369 8.59 9.40 18.64
N GLU A 370 8.53 9.04 17.35
CA GLU A 370 7.81 7.88 16.83
C GLU A 370 8.60 6.56 16.95
N GLU A 371 9.81 6.55 17.54
CA GLU A 371 10.60 5.33 17.72
C GLU A 371 9.89 4.30 18.60
N ILE A 372 9.62 3.12 18.05
CA ILE A 372 9.00 2.00 18.75
C ILE A 372 10.05 1.23 19.55
N ARG A 373 9.88 1.17 20.87
CA ARG A 373 10.81 0.52 21.81
C ARG A 373 10.21 -0.68 22.52
N VAL A 374 9.03 -1.10 22.12
CA VAL A 374 8.33 -2.25 22.67
C VAL A 374 8.40 -3.43 21.72
N LYS A 375 8.21 -4.63 22.25
CA LYS A 375 8.15 -5.85 21.42
C LYS A 375 6.72 -6.06 20.92
N GLY A 376 6.57 -6.11 19.61
CA GLY A 376 5.33 -6.45 18.96
C GLY A 376 5.23 -7.94 18.57
N ASP A 377 4.31 -8.25 17.68
CA ASP A 377 4.03 -9.62 17.21
C ASP A 377 5.21 -10.29 16.49
N TRP A 378 6.05 -9.51 15.81
CA TRP A 378 7.30 -9.98 15.19
C TRP A 378 8.19 -10.75 16.16
N ALA A 379 8.16 -10.40 17.46
CA ALA A 379 8.96 -11.03 18.49
C ALA A 379 8.54 -12.48 18.80
N VAL A 380 7.34 -12.90 18.38
CA VAL A 380 6.90 -14.30 18.47
C VAL A 380 7.86 -15.22 17.70
N ARG A 381 8.31 -14.78 16.53
CA ARG A 381 9.28 -15.51 15.67
C ARG A 381 10.73 -15.12 15.93
N ARG A 382 10.98 -13.92 16.46
CA ARG A 382 12.30 -13.35 16.72
C ARG A 382 12.47 -12.88 18.18
N PRO A 383 12.26 -13.77 19.19
CA PRO A 383 12.21 -13.37 20.61
C PRO A 383 13.53 -12.78 21.15
N ALA A 384 14.66 -13.12 20.54
CA ALA A 384 15.99 -12.62 20.94
C ALA A 384 16.32 -11.24 20.34
N THR A 385 15.59 -10.79 19.31
CA THR A 385 15.84 -9.50 18.68
C THR A 385 15.38 -8.37 19.61
N PRO A 386 16.20 -7.34 19.86
CA PRO A 386 15.79 -6.17 20.63
C PRO A 386 14.77 -5.35 19.84
N ALA A 387 13.91 -4.59 20.52
CA ALA A 387 13.02 -3.63 19.88
C ALA A 387 13.80 -2.38 19.43
N GLY A 388 13.30 -1.72 18.39
CA GLY A 388 13.86 -0.50 17.83
C GLY A 388 13.50 -0.42 16.35
N GLY A 389 12.63 0.49 15.95
CA GLY A 389 12.15 0.64 14.57
C GLY A 389 11.02 1.63 14.52
N TRP A 390 10.40 1.76 13.37
CA TRP A 390 9.27 2.65 13.12
C TRP A 390 8.17 1.91 12.37
N ALA A 391 6.95 2.37 12.56
CA ALA A 391 5.80 1.94 11.79
C ALA A 391 5.49 2.99 10.71
N PHE A 392 4.62 2.64 9.79
CA PHE A 392 4.15 3.48 8.69
C PHE A 392 3.20 4.59 9.16
N GLU A 393 2.35 4.27 10.14
CA GLU A 393 1.25 5.09 10.64
C GLU A 393 1.66 5.93 11.86
N PHE A 394 0.73 6.80 12.33
CA PHE A 394 0.89 7.55 13.59
C PHE A 394 0.96 6.65 14.82
N ALA A 395 0.23 5.53 14.82
CA ALA A 395 0.23 4.57 15.92
C ALA A 395 0.09 3.16 15.38
N ASN A 396 1.16 2.37 15.46
CA ASN A 396 1.17 0.96 15.15
C ASN A 396 2.35 0.25 15.84
N ASP A 397 2.45 0.42 17.16
CA ASP A 397 3.59 -0.05 17.97
C ASP A 397 3.80 -1.56 17.94
N ILE A 398 2.73 -2.32 17.66
CA ILE A 398 2.79 -3.78 17.58
C ILE A 398 3.43 -4.26 16.27
N TYR A 399 3.41 -3.42 15.23
CA TYR A 399 3.86 -3.77 13.88
C TYR A 399 4.81 -2.72 13.27
N PRO A 400 5.97 -2.44 13.92
CA PRO A 400 7.03 -1.74 13.20
C PRO A 400 7.41 -2.54 11.96
N ASP A 401 7.79 -1.85 10.89
CA ASP A 401 8.22 -2.49 9.67
C ASP A 401 9.64 -2.11 9.27
N THR A 402 10.24 -2.96 8.43
CA THR A 402 11.65 -2.81 8.05
C THR A 402 11.85 -1.76 6.96
N ASP A 403 10.82 -1.46 6.19
CA ASP A 403 10.85 -0.49 5.10
C ASP A 403 10.87 0.93 5.65
N ASP A 404 9.88 1.28 6.49
CA ASP A 404 9.84 2.57 7.18
C ASP A 404 11.07 2.79 8.06
N THR A 405 11.48 1.75 8.77
CA THR A 405 12.71 1.82 9.60
C THR A 405 13.93 2.17 8.75
N ALA A 406 14.06 1.62 7.54
CA ALA A 406 15.18 1.92 6.66
C ALA A 406 15.15 3.38 6.17
N GLU A 407 13.98 3.85 5.70
CA GLU A 407 13.82 5.22 5.24
C GLU A 407 14.00 6.25 6.36
N VAL A 408 13.47 5.99 7.56
CA VAL A 408 13.67 6.86 8.73
C VAL A 408 15.16 6.93 9.11
N MET A 409 15.90 5.83 9.06
CA MET A 409 17.35 5.87 9.29
C MET A 409 18.05 6.75 8.25
N MET A 410 17.67 6.65 6.97
CA MET A 410 18.23 7.49 5.92
C MET A 410 17.86 8.97 6.09
N ALA A 411 16.65 9.26 6.57
CA ALA A 411 16.19 10.61 6.89
C ALA A 411 16.94 11.21 8.08
N LEU A 412 16.99 10.50 9.21
CA LEU A 412 17.61 10.99 10.44
C LEU A 412 19.10 11.35 10.27
N ARG A 413 19.83 10.60 9.43
CA ARG A 413 21.24 10.93 9.08
C ARG A 413 21.40 12.28 8.37
N ARG A 414 20.33 12.82 7.76
CA ARG A 414 20.30 14.07 7.01
C ARG A 414 19.85 15.27 7.85
N THR A 415 19.54 15.03 9.11
CA THR A 415 19.16 16.07 10.08
C THR A 415 20.26 16.31 11.09
N ALA A 416 20.23 17.47 11.77
CA ALA A 416 21.18 17.79 12.85
C ALA A 416 20.77 17.23 14.23
N VAL A 417 19.68 16.44 14.31
CA VAL A 417 19.22 15.88 15.57
C VAL A 417 20.13 14.72 16.06
N PRO A 418 20.29 14.51 17.38
CA PRO A 418 21.19 13.47 17.92
C PRO A 418 20.56 12.07 17.84
N ALA A 419 20.40 11.53 16.62
CA ALA A 419 19.67 10.31 16.32
C ALA A 419 20.47 9.00 16.50
N GLN A 420 21.79 9.06 16.70
CA GLN A 420 22.68 7.89 16.72
C GLN A 420 22.21 6.73 17.63
N PRO A 421 21.71 6.97 18.85
CA PRO A 421 21.22 5.87 19.68
C PRO A 421 20.00 5.14 19.11
N ALA A 422 19.06 5.85 18.46
CA ALA A 422 17.89 5.29 17.81
C ALA A 422 18.30 4.48 16.56
N VAL A 423 19.15 5.06 15.70
CA VAL A 423 19.71 4.39 14.52
C VAL A 423 20.43 3.08 14.88
N LEU A 424 21.17 3.04 15.98
CA LEU A 424 21.82 1.81 16.46
C LEU A 424 20.81 0.74 16.93
N ARG A 425 19.71 1.13 17.55
CA ARG A 425 18.65 0.18 17.94
C ARG A 425 17.95 -0.37 16.70
N ALA A 426 17.58 0.51 15.76
CA ALA A 426 16.99 0.15 14.48
C ALA A 426 17.87 -0.80 13.67
N THR A 427 19.16 -0.51 13.56
CA THR A 427 20.13 -1.40 12.91
C THR A 427 20.11 -2.80 13.53
N ARG A 428 20.11 -2.92 14.86
CA ARG A 428 20.06 -4.23 15.55
C ARG A 428 18.74 -4.95 15.30
N TRP A 429 17.65 -4.22 15.28
CA TRP A 429 16.32 -4.78 15.00
C TRP A 429 16.25 -5.29 13.57
N MET A 430 16.61 -4.48 12.57
CA MET A 430 16.62 -4.88 11.15
C MET A 430 17.52 -6.10 10.89
N LEU A 431 18.71 -6.15 11.50
CA LEU A 431 19.59 -7.33 11.39
C LEU A 431 18.93 -8.61 11.96
N GLY A 432 18.13 -8.47 13.02
CA GLY A 432 17.36 -9.56 13.61
C GLY A 432 16.16 -9.98 12.77
N MET A 433 15.63 -9.08 11.94
CA MET A 433 14.48 -9.32 11.04
C MET A 433 14.88 -9.91 9.68
N GLN A 434 16.19 -10.04 9.38
CA GLN A 434 16.61 -10.69 8.14
C GLN A 434 16.09 -12.11 8.04
N SER A 435 15.45 -12.46 6.94
CA SER A 435 15.01 -13.82 6.63
C SER A 435 16.21 -14.74 6.33
N ARG A 436 16.02 -16.06 6.49
CA ARG A 436 17.10 -17.05 6.32
C ARG A 436 17.68 -17.09 4.92
N ASP A 437 16.87 -16.76 3.90
CA ASP A 437 17.30 -16.66 2.51
C ASP A 437 18.17 -15.43 2.22
N GLY A 438 18.20 -14.46 3.14
CA GLY A 438 19.02 -13.25 3.07
C GLY A 438 18.26 -11.97 2.71
N GLY A 439 16.98 -12.06 2.31
CA GLY A 439 16.11 -10.92 2.06
C GLY A 439 15.43 -10.38 3.31
N TRP A 440 14.69 -9.29 3.16
CA TRP A 440 13.80 -8.73 4.18
C TRP A 440 12.37 -8.63 3.64
N ALA A 441 11.43 -8.99 4.48
CA ALA A 441 10.02 -8.70 4.35
C ALA A 441 9.67 -7.46 5.18
N ALA A 442 8.51 -6.84 4.96
CA ALA A 442 8.14 -5.62 5.65
C ALA A 442 7.95 -5.85 7.16
N PHE A 443 7.17 -6.83 7.59
CA PHE A 443 6.75 -6.99 9.00
C PHE A 443 7.24 -8.28 9.67
N ASP A 444 7.32 -9.38 8.93
CA ASP A 444 7.55 -10.71 9.50
C ASP A 444 8.76 -11.41 8.86
N ALA A 445 9.71 -11.84 9.66
CA ALA A 445 10.82 -12.65 9.16
C ALA A 445 10.41 -14.11 8.91
N ASP A 446 10.88 -14.71 7.79
CA ASP A 446 10.60 -16.09 7.39
C ASP A 446 9.10 -16.42 7.23
N ASN A 447 8.26 -15.45 6.91
CA ASN A 447 6.84 -15.66 6.65
C ASN A 447 6.60 -16.05 5.19
N THR A 448 6.95 -17.29 4.83
CA THR A 448 7.02 -17.77 3.45
C THR A 448 6.18 -19.03 3.18
N SER A 449 5.20 -19.31 4.03
CA SER A 449 4.37 -20.52 3.95
C SER A 449 3.30 -20.42 2.85
N GLU A 450 3.68 -20.58 1.59
CA GLU A 450 2.81 -20.45 0.42
C GLU A 450 1.53 -21.30 0.45
N PHE A 451 1.51 -22.41 1.23
CA PHE A 451 0.31 -23.23 1.32
C PHE A 451 -0.89 -22.50 1.93
N LEU A 452 -0.65 -21.44 2.71
CA LEU A 452 -1.70 -20.64 3.30
C LEU A 452 -2.51 -19.85 2.25
N ALA A 453 -1.88 -19.46 1.15
CA ALA A 453 -2.57 -18.82 0.04
C ALA A 453 -3.57 -19.72 -0.70
N ASP A 454 -3.47 -21.05 -0.50
CA ASP A 454 -4.41 -22.02 -1.06
C ASP A 454 -5.63 -22.30 -0.15
N LEU A 455 -5.70 -21.67 1.03
CA LEU A 455 -6.86 -21.82 1.93
C LEU A 455 -8.11 -21.19 1.29
N PRO A 456 -9.30 -21.78 1.46
CA PRO A 456 -10.52 -21.35 0.77
C PRO A 456 -10.97 -19.92 1.05
N PHE A 457 -10.56 -19.31 2.16
CA PHE A 457 -10.87 -17.91 2.52
C PHE A 457 -9.80 -16.91 2.04
N CYS A 458 -8.72 -17.38 1.42
CA CYS A 458 -7.62 -16.55 0.94
C CYS A 458 -7.72 -16.33 -0.58
N ASP A 459 -8.80 -15.71 -1.05
CA ASP A 459 -9.02 -15.40 -2.47
C ASP A 459 -8.79 -13.91 -2.81
N PHE A 460 -8.31 -13.13 -1.84
CA PHE A 460 -8.00 -11.71 -2.00
C PHE A 460 -6.74 -11.34 -1.22
N GLY A 461 -5.83 -10.65 -1.90
CA GLY A 461 -4.58 -10.19 -1.32
C GLY A 461 -3.58 -11.31 -1.00
N ALA A 462 -2.48 -10.91 -0.39
CA ALA A 462 -1.47 -11.82 0.14
C ALA A 462 -1.76 -12.10 1.62
N VAL A 463 -1.63 -13.35 2.04
CA VAL A 463 -1.82 -13.76 3.44
C VAL A 463 -0.51 -14.06 4.17
N ILE A 464 0.61 -13.92 3.45
CA ILE A 464 1.99 -14.07 3.94
C ILE A 464 2.81 -12.86 3.54
N ASP A 465 3.90 -12.64 4.25
CA ASP A 465 4.84 -11.54 4.06
C ASP A 465 6.24 -12.09 3.72
N PRO A 466 6.46 -12.54 2.47
CA PRO A 466 7.78 -13.01 2.04
C PRO A 466 8.71 -11.82 1.77
N PRO A 467 10.06 -12.01 1.81
CA PRO A 467 11.01 -11.01 1.35
C PRO A 467 10.69 -10.48 -0.04
N SER A 468 10.85 -9.18 -0.24
CA SER A 468 10.63 -8.50 -1.51
C SER A 468 11.83 -7.67 -1.94
N ALA A 469 11.92 -7.36 -3.24
CA ALA A 469 13.09 -6.68 -3.79
C ALA A 469 13.19 -5.23 -3.33
N ASP A 470 12.07 -4.53 -3.27
CA ASP A 470 11.96 -3.14 -2.80
C ASP A 470 12.36 -3.02 -1.32
N VAL A 471 11.71 -3.75 -0.40
CA VAL A 471 12.02 -3.73 1.03
C VAL A 471 13.48 -4.16 1.29
N THR A 472 13.93 -5.23 0.64
CA THR A 472 15.33 -5.68 0.78
C THR A 472 16.31 -4.61 0.29
N ALA A 473 15.96 -3.86 -0.77
CA ALA A 473 16.78 -2.78 -1.30
C ALA A 473 16.91 -1.63 -0.31
N HIS A 474 15.80 -1.12 0.22
CA HIS A 474 15.81 0.00 1.18
C HIS A 474 16.62 -0.37 2.43
N VAL A 475 16.43 -1.58 2.97
CA VAL A 475 17.24 -2.05 4.12
C VAL A 475 18.73 -2.16 3.78
N VAL A 476 19.07 -2.67 2.60
CA VAL A 476 20.47 -2.75 2.13
C VAL A 476 21.07 -1.36 1.97
N GLU A 477 20.33 -0.40 1.40
CA GLU A 477 20.76 0.97 1.21
C GLU A 477 20.99 1.69 2.55
N ALA A 478 20.01 1.62 3.47
CA ALA A 478 20.14 2.20 4.80
C ALA A 478 21.33 1.65 5.57
N LEU A 479 21.50 0.33 5.61
CA LEU A 479 22.64 -0.31 6.27
C LEU A 479 23.97 0.02 5.59
N ALA A 480 24.00 0.17 4.27
CA ALA A 480 25.20 0.58 3.55
C ALA A 480 25.62 2.01 3.93
N HIS A 481 24.68 2.94 4.00
CA HIS A 481 24.92 4.31 4.44
C HIS A 481 25.39 4.40 5.89
N GLU A 482 24.99 3.47 6.76
CA GLU A 482 25.48 3.34 8.12
C GLU A 482 26.86 2.62 8.24
N GLY A 483 27.49 2.29 7.11
CA GLY A 483 28.82 1.69 7.07
C GLY A 483 28.82 0.16 7.20
N PHE A 484 27.67 -0.51 7.10
CA PHE A 484 27.55 -1.97 7.22
C PHE A 484 27.70 -2.74 5.90
N SER A 485 28.06 -2.10 4.78
CA SER A 485 28.17 -2.71 3.44
C SER A 485 28.98 -4.02 3.43
N ARG A 486 30.01 -4.13 4.28
CA ARG A 486 30.91 -5.30 4.35
C ARG A 486 30.44 -6.39 5.30
N THR A 487 29.31 -6.22 5.98
CA THR A 487 28.82 -7.23 6.92
C THR A 487 28.22 -8.43 6.21
N PRO A 488 28.21 -9.61 6.86
CA PRO A 488 27.59 -10.79 6.26
C PRO A 488 26.10 -10.59 5.94
N ALA A 489 25.37 -9.80 6.73
CA ALA A 489 23.95 -9.53 6.52
C ALA A 489 23.72 -8.77 5.21
N VAL A 490 24.41 -7.63 5.02
CA VAL A 490 24.28 -6.83 3.79
C VAL A 490 24.74 -7.62 2.58
N ARG A 491 25.83 -8.41 2.69
CA ARG A 491 26.28 -9.27 1.58
C ARG A 491 25.23 -10.32 1.20
N ARG A 492 24.51 -10.91 2.16
CA ARG A 492 23.41 -11.83 1.85
C ARG A 492 22.25 -11.10 1.18
N GLY A 493 21.89 -9.89 1.64
CA GLY A 493 20.88 -9.06 0.99
C GLY A 493 21.23 -8.70 -0.45
N VAL A 494 22.46 -8.26 -0.69
CA VAL A 494 22.97 -8.01 -2.05
C VAL A 494 22.89 -9.28 -2.91
N GLY A 495 23.32 -10.43 -2.35
CA GLY A 495 23.22 -11.72 -3.05
C GLY A 495 21.77 -12.10 -3.37
N TRP A 496 20.86 -11.85 -2.44
CA TRP A 496 19.42 -12.08 -2.61
C TRP A 496 18.86 -11.20 -3.74
N LEU A 497 19.13 -9.88 -3.73
CA LEU A 497 18.70 -8.95 -4.78
C LEU A 497 19.19 -9.36 -6.17
N LEU A 498 20.48 -9.71 -6.28
CA LEU A 498 21.07 -10.16 -7.55
C LEU A 498 20.44 -11.47 -8.06
N ALA A 499 20.05 -12.37 -7.16
CA ALA A 499 19.41 -13.64 -7.50
C ALA A 499 17.93 -13.48 -7.89
N HIS A 500 17.28 -12.38 -7.50
CA HIS A 500 15.86 -12.11 -7.78
C HIS A 500 15.65 -11.06 -8.89
N GLN A 501 16.69 -10.76 -9.68
CA GLN A 501 16.52 -9.99 -10.90
C GLN A 501 15.68 -10.76 -11.90
N GLU A 502 14.66 -10.11 -12.46
CA GLU A 502 13.81 -10.70 -13.49
C GLU A 502 14.61 -10.99 -14.77
N PRO A 503 14.16 -11.95 -15.59
CA PRO A 503 14.87 -12.31 -16.83
C PRO A 503 15.07 -11.15 -17.80
N ASP A 504 14.19 -10.16 -17.80
CA ASP A 504 14.25 -8.96 -18.62
C ASP A 504 15.25 -7.91 -18.11
N GLY A 505 15.73 -8.07 -16.87
CA GLY A 505 16.70 -7.18 -16.24
C GLY A 505 16.11 -6.22 -15.21
N SER A 506 14.79 -6.20 -15.02
CA SER A 506 14.08 -5.42 -14.00
C SER A 506 14.03 -6.13 -12.64
N TRP A 507 13.40 -5.50 -11.66
CA TRP A 507 12.96 -6.12 -10.41
C TRP A 507 11.49 -5.83 -10.14
N PHE A 508 10.78 -6.83 -9.65
CA PHE A 508 9.40 -6.73 -9.24
C PHE A 508 9.26 -5.81 -8.01
N GLY A 509 8.30 -4.87 -8.06
CA GLY A 509 7.92 -4.01 -6.93
C GLY A 509 6.72 -4.59 -6.19
N ARG A 510 6.88 -4.83 -4.89
CA ARG A 510 5.80 -5.36 -4.03
C ARG A 510 4.90 -4.24 -3.52
N TRP A 511 5.47 -3.09 -3.12
CA TRP A 511 4.77 -1.99 -2.49
C TRP A 511 4.56 -0.78 -3.41
N GLY A 512 5.27 -0.72 -4.52
CA GLY A 512 5.12 0.32 -5.55
C GLY A 512 4.98 -0.26 -6.95
N ALA A 513 4.38 0.50 -7.87
CA ALA A 513 4.06 0.08 -9.23
C ALA A 513 5.25 0.23 -10.18
N ASN A 514 5.58 -0.81 -10.73
CA ASN A 514 5.78 -2.21 -10.40
C ASN A 514 7.27 -2.50 -10.67
N HIS A 515 7.63 -2.88 -11.92
CA HIS A 515 9.03 -3.10 -12.30
C HIS A 515 9.84 -1.80 -12.36
N VAL A 516 9.21 -0.66 -12.72
CA VAL A 516 9.87 0.66 -12.67
C VAL A 516 10.24 1.02 -11.24
N TYR A 517 9.33 0.79 -10.27
CA TYR A 517 9.59 1.03 -8.85
C TYR A 517 10.67 0.09 -8.30
N GLY A 518 10.48 -1.23 -8.46
CA GLY A 518 11.43 -2.22 -7.95
C GLY A 518 12.84 -2.02 -8.50
N THR A 519 12.96 -1.68 -9.80
CA THR A 519 14.25 -1.35 -10.41
C THR A 519 14.79 -0.02 -9.86
N GLY A 520 13.90 0.97 -9.66
CA GLY A 520 14.21 2.28 -9.07
C GLY A 520 14.77 2.20 -7.66
N ALA A 521 14.32 1.23 -6.86
CA ALA A 521 14.79 0.97 -5.50
C ALA A 521 16.09 0.13 -5.48
N VAL A 522 16.14 -0.96 -6.26
CA VAL A 522 17.24 -1.93 -6.19
C VAL A 522 18.56 -1.38 -6.75
N VAL A 523 18.50 -0.61 -7.85
CA VAL A 523 19.75 -0.13 -8.50
C VAL A 523 20.53 0.84 -7.60
N PRO A 524 19.91 1.87 -6.96
CA PRO A 524 20.61 2.73 -6.00
C PRO A 524 21.13 1.95 -4.79
N ALA A 525 20.36 1.02 -4.25
CA ALA A 525 20.73 0.23 -3.09
C ALA A 525 21.98 -0.65 -3.36
N LEU A 526 22.03 -1.31 -4.51
CA LEU A 526 23.20 -2.10 -4.93
C LEU A 526 24.44 -1.21 -5.12
N ALA A 527 24.26 -0.01 -5.71
CA ALA A 527 25.34 0.96 -5.88
C ALA A 527 25.86 1.46 -4.52
N ALA A 528 24.97 1.81 -3.58
CA ALA A 528 25.32 2.20 -2.20
C ALA A 528 26.05 1.08 -1.44
N ALA A 529 25.68 -0.18 -1.67
CA ALA A 529 26.37 -1.35 -1.13
C ALA A 529 27.73 -1.64 -1.76
N GLY A 530 28.13 -0.88 -2.80
CA GLY A 530 29.42 -0.97 -3.47
C GLY A 530 29.47 -1.95 -4.66
N VAL A 531 28.31 -2.33 -5.21
CA VAL A 531 28.26 -3.08 -6.47
C VAL A 531 28.64 -2.14 -7.61
N SER A 532 29.64 -2.54 -8.42
CA SER A 532 30.11 -1.70 -9.52
C SER A 532 29.01 -1.41 -10.53
N ALA A 533 28.93 -0.17 -11.01
CA ALA A 533 28.04 0.21 -12.10
C ALA A 533 28.22 -0.67 -13.37
N SER A 534 29.42 -1.23 -13.59
CA SER A 534 29.70 -2.18 -14.67
C SER A 534 29.22 -3.61 -14.41
N HIS A 535 28.63 -3.90 -13.25
CA HIS A 535 28.09 -5.22 -12.94
C HIS A 535 26.98 -5.60 -13.92
N PRO A 536 26.97 -6.83 -14.49
CA PRO A 536 26.02 -7.22 -15.53
C PRO A 536 24.54 -7.01 -15.14
N ALA A 537 24.18 -7.20 -13.88
CA ALA A 537 22.81 -6.97 -13.40
C ALA A 537 22.41 -5.48 -13.50
N LEU A 538 23.29 -4.57 -13.07
CA LEU A 538 23.03 -3.12 -13.15
C LEU A 538 23.00 -2.63 -14.60
N GLN A 539 23.83 -3.21 -15.47
CA GLN A 539 23.81 -2.89 -16.90
C GLN A 539 22.51 -3.37 -17.59
N ARG A 540 22.01 -4.56 -17.23
CA ARG A 540 20.71 -5.04 -17.74
C ARG A 540 19.56 -4.14 -17.27
N ALA A 541 19.57 -3.72 -16.00
CA ALA A 541 18.56 -2.82 -15.45
C ALA A 541 18.55 -1.46 -16.14
N ALA A 542 19.74 -0.87 -16.34
CA ALA A 542 19.87 0.38 -17.09
C ALA A 542 19.34 0.22 -18.53
N GLN A 543 19.70 -0.85 -19.21
CA GLN A 543 19.22 -1.13 -20.56
C GLN A 543 17.68 -1.32 -20.58
N TRP A 544 17.11 -1.99 -19.58
CA TRP A 544 15.67 -2.15 -19.44
C TRP A 544 14.98 -0.79 -19.32
N LEU A 545 15.43 0.10 -18.42
CA LEU A 545 14.91 1.46 -18.29
C LEU A 545 15.01 2.27 -19.58
N LEU A 546 16.16 2.20 -20.27
CA LEU A 546 16.36 2.92 -21.53
C LEU A 546 15.38 2.46 -22.62
N THR A 547 15.01 1.18 -22.65
CA THR A 547 14.09 0.61 -23.65
C THR A 547 12.61 0.83 -23.31
N HIS A 548 12.29 1.19 -22.05
CA HIS A 548 10.93 1.44 -21.58
C HIS A 548 10.60 2.92 -21.38
N GLN A 549 11.50 3.82 -21.77
CA GLN A 549 11.20 5.25 -21.77
C GLN A 549 10.12 5.57 -22.80
N ASN A 550 9.10 6.31 -22.38
CA ASN A 550 8.04 6.75 -23.27
C ASN A 550 8.52 7.80 -24.30
N SER A 551 7.76 7.98 -25.37
CA SER A 551 8.09 8.94 -26.43
C SER A 551 8.05 10.41 -25.98
N ASP A 552 7.33 10.72 -24.90
CA ASP A 552 7.31 12.04 -24.26
C ASP A 552 8.55 12.31 -23.38
N GLY A 553 9.36 11.30 -23.12
CA GLY A 553 10.57 11.39 -22.32
C GLY A 553 10.41 10.94 -20.87
N GLY A 554 9.20 10.71 -20.37
CA GLY A 554 8.95 10.18 -19.04
C GLY A 554 8.97 8.64 -18.99
N TRP A 555 8.67 8.10 -17.81
CA TRP A 555 8.40 6.68 -17.58
C TRP A 555 7.06 6.50 -16.90
N GLY A 556 6.41 5.38 -17.19
CA GLY A 556 5.17 4.99 -16.58
C GLY A 556 4.89 3.51 -16.75
N GLU A 557 4.26 2.92 -15.74
CA GLU A 557 3.84 1.52 -15.73
C GLU A 557 2.43 1.42 -15.16
N ASP A 558 1.55 0.79 -15.92
CA ASP A 558 0.15 0.58 -15.55
C ASP A 558 0.05 -0.58 -14.55
N LEU A 559 -0.85 -0.49 -13.60
CA LEU A 559 -1.07 -1.52 -12.57
C LEU A 559 -1.55 -2.86 -13.12
N ARG A 560 -2.03 -2.90 -14.38
CA ARG A 560 -2.27 -4.16 -15.10
C ARG A 560 -1.02 -5.02 -15.22
N SER A 561 0.18 -4.44 -15.15
CA SER A 561 1.47 -5.18 -15.17
C SER A 561 1.56 -6.26 -14.09
N TYR A 562 0.81 -6.15 -13.00
CA TYR A 562 0.74 -7.18 -11.96
C TYR A 562 0.00 -8.45 -12.41
N ARG A 563 -0.80 -8.40 -13.48
CA ARG A 563 -1.59 -9.54 -13.99
C ARG A 563 -1.26 -9.89 -15.44
N GLU A 564 -0.88 -8.91 -16.25
CA GLU A 564 -0.74 -8.96 -17.69
C GLU A 564 0.70 -8.55 -18.07
N PRO A 565 1.58 -9.52 -18.39
CA PRO A 565 3.01 -9.25 -18.64
C PRO A 565 3.29 -8.23 -19.76
N GLU A 566 2.36 -8.05 -20.69
CA GLU A 566 2.48 -7.07 -21.77
C GLU A 566 2.46 -5.61 -21.30
N TRP A 567 2.03 -5.36 -20.05
CA TRP A 567 2.02 -4.05 -19.41
C TRP A 567 3.29 -3.75 -18.60
N ILE A 568 4.19 -4.71 -18.44
CA ILE A 568 5.45 -4.50 -17.69
C ILE A 568 6.25 -3.36 -18.33
N GLY A 569 6.56 -2.34 -17.52
CA GLY A 569 7.27 -1.13 -17.93
C GLY A 569 6.48 -0.24 -18.91
N ARG A 570 5.18 -0.40 -19.03
CA ARG A 570 4.32 0.34 -19.97
C ARG A 570 3.13 0.99 -19.26
N GLY A 571 2.95 2.27 -19.53
CA GLY A 571 1.86 3.08 -19.00
C GLY A 571 2.06 4.54 -19.37
N ALA A 572 1.12 5.40 -18.99
CA ALA A 572 1.29 6.84 -19.11
C ALA A 572 2.45 7.30 -18.20
N SER A 573 3.22 8.28 -18.65
CA SER A 573 4.29 8.86 -17.85
C SER A 573 3.72 9.51 -16.58
N THR A 574 4.34 9.21 -15.43
CA THR A 574 4.02 9.80 -14.14
C THR A 574 5.24 10.45 -13.53
N ALA A 575 5.04 11.40 -12.63
CA ALA A 575 6.13 12.12 -11.99
C ALA A 575 6.98 11.22 -11.10
N SER A 576 6.31 10.37 -10.28
CA SER A 576 6.99 9.44 -9.39
C SER A 576 7.77 8.36 -10.15
N GLN A 577 7.17 7.72 -11.16
CA GLN A 577 7.84 6.66 -11.93
C GLN A 577 8.97 7.20 -12.79
N THR A 578 8.82 8.42 -13.35
CA THR A 578 9.92 9.10 -14.04
C THR A 578 11.08 9.36 -13.08
N ALA A 579 10.80 9.80 -11.85
CA ALA A 579 11.82 10.02 -10.84
C ALA A 579 12.54 8.73 -10.42
N TRP A 580 11.82 7.61 -10.22
CA TRP A 580 12.43 6.31 -9.90
C TRP A 580 13.39 5.84 -10.99
N ALA A 581 12.99 5.98 -12.27
CA ALA A 581 13.88 5.66 -13.39
C ALA A 581 15.12 6.55 -13.41
N LEU A 582 14.96 7.86 -13.15
CA LEU A 582 16.08 8.82 -13.09
C LEU A 582 17.06 8.50 -11.94
N LEU A 583 16.56 8.13 -10.76
CA LEU A 583 17.38 7.72 -9.61
C LEU A 583 18.23 6.48 -9.95
N ALA A 584 17.61 5.48 -10.58
CA ALA A 584 18.34 4.28 -11.02
C ALA A 584 19.40 4.60 -12.07
N LEU A 585 19.06 5.38 -13.11
CA LEU A 585 20.02 5.78 -14.14
C LEU A 585 21.17 6.62 -13.56
N HIS A 586 20.87 7.51 -12.61
CA HIS A 586 21.89 8.29 -11.92
C HIS A 586 22.86 7.40 -11.14
N ALA A 587 22.35 6.42 -10.41
CA ALA A 587 23.16 5.51 -9.59
C ALA A 587 24.18 4.68 -10.39
N VAL A 588 23.94 4.48 -11.69
CA VAL A 588 24.89 3.80 -12.60
C VAL A 588 25.68 4.74 -13.49
N GLY A 589 25.67 6.04 -13.20
CA GLY A 589 26.46 7.06 -13.93
C GLY A 589 25.81 7.53 -15.24
N LEU A 590 24.54 7.25 -15.48
CA LEU A 590 23.79 7.66 -16.67
C LEU A 590 22.87 8.88 -16.43
N GLY A 591 22.99 9.55 -15.29
CA GLY A 591 22.15 10.70 -14.90
C GLY A 591 22.25 11.93 -15.82
N ASP A 592 23.31 12.04 -16.62
CA ASP A 592 23.51 13.06 -17.65
C ASP A 592 23.32 12.52 -19.09
N GLY A 593 22.94 11.26 -19.22
CA GLY A 593 22.71 10.63 -20.52
C GLY A 593 21.46 11.20 -21.24
N PRO A 594 21.33 10.93 -22.55
CA PRO A 594 20.20 11.46 -23.34
C PRO A 594 18.83 11.09 -22.78
N ALA A 595 18.65 9.87 -22.29
CA ALA A 595 17.39 9.42 -21.69
C ALA A 595 17.07 10.17 -20.39
N ALA A 596 18.07 10.32 -19.50
CA ALA A 596 17.89 11.09 -18.27
C ALA A 596 17.54 12.55 -18.58
N ASN A 597 18.21 13.18 -19.56
CA ASN A 597 17.89 14.55 -19.97
C ASN A 597 16.45 14.70 -20.50
N ARG A 598 15.91 13.73 -21.23
CA ARG A 598 14.50 13.73 -21.64
C ARG A 598 13.56 13.62 -20.44
N GLY A 599 13.87 12.76 -19.46
CA GLY A 599 13.09 12.64 -18.22
C GLY A 599 13.10 13.91 -17.38
N LEU A 600 14.26 14.55 -17.24
CA LEU A 600 14.38 15.85 -16.57
C LEU A 600 13.57 16.93 -17.30
N ALA A 601 13.62 16.97 -18.62
CA ALA A 601 12.85 17.90 -19.43
C ALA A 601 11.34 17.65 -19.29
N TRP A 602 10.91 16.39 -19.22
CA TRP A 602 9.52 16.00 -18.99
C TRP A 602 9.03 16.50 -17.61
N LEU A 603 9.80 16.24 -16.54
CA LEU A 603 9.46 16.74 -15.20
C LEU A 603 9.40 18.28 -15.17
N ALA A 604 10.35 18.96 -15.82
CA ALA A 604 10.35 20.44 -15.88
C ALA A 604 9.17 21.02 -16.67
N ALA A 605 8.70 20.31 -17.71
CA ALA A 605 7.59 20.73 -18.57
C ALA A 605 6.21 20.45 -17.94
N THR A 606 6.10 19.43 -17.08
CA THR A 606 4.85 19.02 -16.45
C THR A 606 4.67 19.58 -15.04
N GLN A 607 5.69 20.27 -14.49
CA GLN A 607 5.59 20.92 -13.19
C GLN A 607 4.51 22.00 -13.21
N GLN A 608 3.64 21.99 -12.20
CA GLN A 608 2.56 22.96 -12.04
C GLN A 608 3.08 24.31 -11.49
N ALA A 609 2.22 25.33 -11.51
CA ALA A 609 2.58 26.68 -11.06
C ALA A 609 2.92 26.74 -9.57
N ASP A 610 2.32 25.88 -8.77
CA ASP A 610 2.58 25.74 -7.33
C ASP A 610 3.89 25.01 -7.00
N GLY A 611 4.54 24.43 -8.00
CA GLY A 611 5.77 23.64 -7.84
C GLY A 611 5.58 22.13 -7.76
N GLY A 612 4.33 21.65 -7.67
CA GLY A 612 3.99 20.23 -7.63
C GLY A 612 3.80 19.61 -9.03
N TRP A 613 3.31 18.37 -9.04
CA TRP A 613 2.91 17.61 -10.24
C TRP A 613 1.53 17.00 -10.05
N ASP A 614 0.79 16.87 -11.14
CA ASP A 614 -0.44 16.11 -11.17
C ASP A 614 -0.15 14.64 -11.52
N GLU A 615 -0.72 13.71 -10.73
CA GLU A 615 -0.54 12.28 -10.91
C GLU A 615 -1.81 11.54 -10.47
N PRO A 616 -2.80 11.38 -11.37
CA PRO A 616 -4.03 10.68 -11.05
C PRO A 616 -3.84 9.15 -11.00
N TYR A 617 -2.78 8.62 -11.64
CA TYR A 617 -2.49 7.18 -11.68
C TYR A 617 -1.98 6.71 -10.33
N PHE A 618 -2.50 5.57 -9.87
CA PHE A 618 -2.04 4.94 -8.65
C PHE A 618 -0.67 4.30 -8.88
N THR A 619 0.28 4.60 -8.02
CA THR A 619 1.66 4.13 -8.10
C THR A 619 2.09 3.31 -6.88
N GLY A 620 1.17 3.06 -5.95
CA GLY A 620 1.38 2.20 -4.80
C GLY A 620 0.42 1.00 -4.77
N THR A 621 0.74 0.02 -3.96
CA THR A 621 -0.09 -1.16 -3.77
C THR A 621 -0.05 -1.67 -2.33
N GLY A 622 -1.22 -1.93 -1.76
CA GLY A 622 -1.33 -2.74 -0.54
C GLY A 622 -1.22 -4.23 -0.86
N PHE A 623 -1.88 -4.68 -1.93
CA PHE A 623 -1.81 -6.06 -2.42
C PHE A 623 -1.66 -6.08 -3.93
N PRO A 624 -0.50 -6.51 -4.48
CA PRO A 624 -0.34 -6.71 -5.91
C PRO A 624 -1.48 -7.54 -6.49
N ARG A 625 -2.08 -7.08 -7.59
CA ARG A 625 -3.23 -7.65 -8.29
C ARG A 625 -4.60 -7.28 -7.71
N ASP A 626 -4.71 -6.94 -6.42
CA ASP A 626 -6.00 -6.90 -5.74
C ASP A 626 -6.35 -5.53 -5.14
N PHE A 627 -5.36 -4.81 -4.60
CA PHE A 627 -5.60 -3.54 -3.90
C PHE A 627 -4.47 -2.54 -4.14
N TYR A 628 -4.82 -1.33 -4.57
CA TYR A 628 -3.89 -0.30 -5.00
C TYR A 628 -4.15 1.01 -4.27
N ILE A 629 -3.10 1.83 -4.17
CA ILE A 629 -3.08 3.08 -3.41
C ILE A 629 -2.46 4.19 -4.26
N ASN A 630 -3.11 5.34 -4.29
CA ASN A 630 -2.53 6.58 -4.78
C ASN A 630 -1.89 7.31 -3.61
N TYR A 631 -0.57 7.29 -3.56
CA TYR A 631 0.20 8.05 -2.56
C TYR A 631 0.30 9.51 -3.00
N GLY A 632 -0.48 10.39 -2.36
CA GLY A 632 -0.57 11.80 -2.74
C GLY A 632 0.77 12.54 -2.72
N LEU A 633 1.73 12.13 -1.87
CA LEU A 633 3.02 12.80 -1.75
C LEU A 633 4.09 12.25 -2.70
N TYR A 634 3.94 11.03 -3.26
CA TYR A 634 4.92 10.43 -4.17
C TYR A 634 5.22 11.30 -5.38
N ARG A 635 4.19 11.94 -5.95
CA ARG A 635 4.29 12.86 -7.08
C ARG A 635 5.17 14.09 -6.81
N LEU A 636 5.55 14.33 -5.56
CA LEU A 636 6.37 15.46 -5.15
C LEU A 636 7.74 15.03 -4.61
N VAL A 637 7.77 14.12 -3.61
CA VAL A 637 9.02 13.76 -2.94
C VAL A 637 10.02 13.05 -3.85
N PHE A 638 9.56 12.16 -4.73
CA PHE A 638 10.48 11.46 -5.64
C PHE A 638 11.03 12.36 -6.75
N PRO A 639 10.22 13.20 -7.44
CA PRO A 639 10.76 14.19 -8.35
C PRO A 639 11.77 15.15 -7.68
N VAL A 640 11.46 15.67 -6.49
CA VAL A 640 12.38 16.53 -5.74
C VAL A 640 13.70 15.81 -5.45
N THR A 641 13.64 14.56 -5.00
CA THR A 641 14.83 13.73 -4.75
C THR A 641 15.68 13.54 -6.01
N ALA A 642 15.05 13.14 -7.12
CA ALA A 642 15.76 12.86 -8.36
C ALA A 642 16.40 14.11 -8.98
N LEU A 643 15.62 15.21 -9.05
CA LEU A 643 16.07 16.48 -9.60
C LEU A 643 17.19 17.09 -8.74
N GLY A 644 17.04 17.10 -7.41
CA GLY A 644 18.02 17.63 -6.47
C GLY A 644 19.34 16.85 -6.52
N ARG A 645 19.27 15.52 -6.50
CA ARG A 645 20.45 14.64 -6.55
C ARG A 645 21.23 14.82 -7.86
N ILE A 646 20.54 14.91 -9.00
CA ILE A 646 21.20 15.12 -10.31
C ILE A 646 21.77 16.53 -10.41
N LEU A 647 21.07 17.57 -9.92
CA LEU A 647 21.58 18.93 -9.89
C LEU A 647 22.86 19.03 -9.05
N THR A 648 22.87 18.47 -7.85
CA THR A 648 24.04 18.45 -6.95
C THR A 648 25.23 17.76 -7.61
N ALA A 649 25.00 16.63 -8.28
CA ALA A 649 26.08 15.92 -9.00
C ALA A 649 26.65 16.75 -10.17
N ARG A 650 25.80 17.44 -10.94
CA ARG A 650 26.23 18.32 -12.05
C ARG A 650 27.07 19.50 -11.55
N THR A 651 26.60 20.20 -10.51
CA THR A 651 27.30 21.37 -9.97
C THR A 651 28.59 20.99 -9.24
N GLY A 652 28.61 19.87 -8.53
CA GLY A 652 29.82 19.34 -7.91
C GLY A 652 30.89 18.91 -8.93
N ALA A 653 30.48 18.30 -10.05
CA ALA A 653 31.39 17.96 -11.13
C ALA A 653 31.97 19.21 -11.84
N ALA A 654 31.16 20.26 -12.03
CA ALA A 654 31.61 21.52 -12.60
C ALA A 654 32.65 22.20 -11.70
N ALA A 655 32.40 22.29 -10.39
CA ALA A 655 33.33 22.88 -9.42
C ALA A 655 34.67 22.08 -9.37
N ALA A 656 34.62 20.77 -9.44
CA ALA A 656 35.83 19.93 -9.47
C ALA A 656 36.64 20.11 -10.79
N ALA A 657 35.96 20.34 -11.92
CA ALA A 657 36.62 20.61 -13.20
C ALA A 657 37.31 21.99 -13.25
N GLU A 658 36.71 23.02 -12.59
CA GLU A 658 37.29 24.36 -12.49
C GLU A 658 38.49 24.44 -11.53
N THR A 659 38.59 23.51 -10.57
CA THR A 659 39.68 23.42 -9.60
C THR A 659 40.79 22.46 -9.99
N ALA A 660 40.64 21.72 -11.08
CA ALA A 660 41.67 20.84 -11.61
C ALA A 660 42.79 21.67 -12.23
N PRO A 661 44.09 21.43 -11.87
CA PRO A 661 45.24 22.23 -12.32
C PRO A 661 45.53 22.10 -13.83
#